data_1854bef2d4600e0906a1f80bd8ddd5b3
#
_entry.id   1854bef2d4600e0906a1f80bd8ddd5b3
#
_cell.length_a   1.000
_cell.length_b   1.000
_cell.length_c   1.000
_cell.angle_alpha   90.00
_cell.angle_beta   90.00
_cell.angle_gamma   90.00
#
_symmetry.space_group_name_H-M   'P 1'
#
loop_
_entity.id
_entity.type
_entity.pdbx_description
1 polymer ?
#
loop_
_entity_poly.entity_id
_entity_poly.type
_entity_poly.pdbx_seq_one_letter_code
_entity_poly.pdbx_strand_id
1 'polypeptide(L)'
;MAACRHCCSCLRLRPLCDGPPRLLGRDRTLNQLQVRALWGGARFRAVAVDLGSRKLEISSGKLARFADGSAVVQSGDTAVMVTAVSKTKPSPSQFMPLVVDYRQKAAAAGRIPTNYLRREIGSSDKEILTSRVIDRSIRPLFPAGYFYDTQVLCNLLAVDGVNEPDILAINGASVALSLSDIPWNGPIVMMEASAENILQQDFCHAIKVGVKYTQQIIQGIQQLVKEIGVTKRTPQKLFTPSPEIVEYTHKLSMERLYAVFTDYKHDKISRDEAVNKIRLDTEEQLKEKFPEADTFEIIESFNVVAKEVFRSIILNEYKRCDGRDLTSLRNINCEVDMFKILHGSALFQRGQTQVLCTVTFDSLESSLKSDRIITAINGIKDKNFMLHYEFPPYATNEIGKVTGVNRRELGHGALAEKALYPVIPKDFPFTIRVTSEVLESNGSSSMASACGGSLALMDAGVPISSAVAGVAIGLVTKNNSDKGEIEDYRLLTDILGIEDYNGDMDFKIAGTNKGITALQADIKLPGIPIKIVMEAIQQASVAKKEILQIMNKTISKPRASRKENGPVVETIQVPLSKRAKFVGPGGYHLKKLQAETGVTVSQVDEETFSVFAPTPSAMHEARDFITEICKDDQEQQLEFGAVYTATITEIRDTGVMVKLYPNMTAVLLHNTQLDQRKIKHPTALGLEVGQEIQVKYFGRDPADGRMRLSRKVLQSPATSVVKTLNDRSSIVMGESISQSSSNSTQ
;
A
#
# COMPACT_ATOMS: atom_id res chain seq x y z
N MET A 1 25.22 30.56 27.88
CA MET A 1 26.51 31.01 28.44
C MET A 1 27.13 29.86 29.22
N ALA A 2 28.44 29.74 29.12
CA ALA A 2 29.37 28.79 29.75
C ALA A 2 29.26 27.34 29.23
N ALA A 3 30.03 26.85 28.34
CA ALA A 3 31.46 26.61 28.18
C ALA A 3 32.02 25.54 29.17
N CYS A 4 32.30 24.37 28.65
CA CYS A 4 33.42 23.58 29.14
C CYS A 4 34.12 22.86 27.96
N ARG A 5 35.31 23.29 27.69
CA ARG A 5 36.32 22.72 26.78
C ARG A 5 37.17 21.71 27.54
N HIS A 6 37.87 20.90 26.74
CA HIS A 6 39.02 19.96 27.04
C HIS A 6 38.55 18.51 27.11
N CYS A 7 39.06 17.61 26.33
CA CYS A 7 40.44 17.29 26.02
C CYS A 7 40.57 16.54 24.68
N CYS A 8 41.36 17.07 23.77
CA CYS A 8 42.02 16.32 22.70
C CYS A 8 43.38 15.81 23.23
N SER A 9 43.67 14.54 23.05
CA SER A 9 45.07 14.06 23.00
C SER A 9 45.24 13.10 21.83
N CYS A 10 46.04 13.61 20.89
CA CYS A 10 46.53 12.89 19.71
C CYS A 10 47.49 11.78 20.10
N LEU A 11 47.35 10.63 19.48
CA LEU A 11 48.49 9.71 19.26
C LEU A 11 48.60 9.40 17.77
N ARG A 12 49.61 10.01 17.16
CA ARG A 12 50.15 9.66 15.84
C ARG A 12 50.89 8.34 15.94
N LEU A 13 50.56 7.41 15.06
CA LEU A 13 51.50 6.32 14.67
C LEU A 13 51.73 6.40 13.16
N ARG A 14 53.02 6.44 12.82
CA ARG A 14 53.58 6.49 11.46
C ARG A 14 53.41 5.14 10.73
N PRO A 15 53.40 5.15 9.38
CA PRO A 15 53.39 3.94 8.59
C PRO A 15 54.79 3.34 8.40
N LEU A 16 54.90 2.04 8.35
CA LEU A 16 56.04 1.30 7.84
C LEU A 16 55.64 0.40 6.67
N CYS A 17 56.50 0.44 5.70
CA CYS A 17 56.48 0.03 4.32
C CYS A 17 56.25 -1.45 3.98
N ASP A 18 55.67 -1.64 2.81
CA ASP A 18 56.05 -2.48 1.66
C ASP A 18 56.32 -3.99 1.80
N GLY A 19 55.48 -4.73 1.02
CA GLY A 19 55.77 -6.07 0.55
C GLY A 19 54.51 -6.71 -0.08
N PRO A 20 54.56 -7.27 -1.32
CA PRO A 20 53.37 -7.75 -2.02
C PRO A 20 52.86 -9.09 -1.48
N PRO A 21 51.52 -9.31 -1.45
CA PRO A 21 50.96 -10.55 -0.94
C PRO A 21 50.97 -11.66 -2.00
N ARG A 22 51.59 -12.77 -1.65
CA ARG A 22 51.44 -14.05 -2.35
C ARG A 22 50.05 -14.63 -2.06
N LEU A 23 49.33 -14.98 -3.12
CA LEU A 23 48.07 -15.76 -3.12
C LEU A 23 48.31 -17.12 -2.45
N LEU A 24 47.62 -17.37 -1.36
CA LEU A 24 47.44 -18.71 -0.78
C LEU A 24 45.96 -18.94 -0.47
N GLY A 25 45.54 -20.15 -0.75
CA GLY A 25 44.18 -20.63 -0.87
C GLY A 25 43.23 -20.32 0.30
N ARG A 26 41.98 -20.14 -0.07
CA ARG A 26 40.86 -19.91 0.82
C ARG A 26 40.54 -21.14 1.68
N ASP A 27 40.96 -21.11 2.93
CA ASP A 27 40.37 -21.89 4.00
C ASP A 27 39.38 -21.00 4.77
N ARG A 28 38.10 -21.17 4.47
CA ARG A 28 36.98 -20.39 5.09
C ARG A 28 36.79 -20.68 6.58
N THR A 29 37.40 -21.71 7.11
CA THR A 29 37.26 -22.13 8.51
C THR A 29 38.20 -21.39 9.47
N LEU A 30 39.32 -20.88 9.00
CA LEU A 30 40.26 -20.16 9.86
C LEU A 30 39.86 -18.70 10.18
N ASN A 31 39.15 -18.04 9.28
CA ASN A 31 38.67 -16.66 9.54
C ASN A 31 37.57 -16.55 10.61
N GLN A 32 36.82 -17.61 10.85
CA GLN A 32 35.83 -17.62 11.93
C GLN A 32 36.43 -17.77 13.32
N LEU A 33 37.56 -18.38 13.44
CA LEU A 33 38.26 -18.56 14.72
C LEU A 33 39.06 -17.32 15.16
N GLN A 34 39.63 -16.56 14.22
CA GLN A 34 40.40 -15.33 14.57
C GLN A 34 39.51 -14.14 14.95
N VAL A 35 38.28 -14.04 14.43
CA VAL A 35 37.28 -13.02 14.87
C VAL A 35 36.81 -13.31 16.30
N ARG A 36 36.90 -14.54 16.79
CA ARG A 36 36.54 -14.93 18.16
C ARG A 36 37.44 -14.35 19.27
N ALA A 37 38.67 -14.00 18.97
CA ALA A 37 39.65 -13.58 19.99
C ALA A 37 39.71 -12.07 20.26
N LEU A 38 39.14 -11.23 19.37
CA LEU A 38 39.24 -9.77 19.46
C LEU A 38 38.10 -9.06 20.20
N TRP A 39 37.00 -9.79 20.53
CA TRP A 39 35.82 -9.22 21.21
C TRP A 39 35.62 -9.95 22.55
N GLY A 40 36.22 -9.45 23.59
CA GLY A 40 36.10 -10.02 24.94
C GLY A 40 34.63 -10.15 25.38
N GLY A 41 34.21 -11.37 25.65
CA GLY A 41 33.06 -11.71 26.52
C GLY A 41 31.68 -11.87 25.93
N ALA A 42 31.36 -11.40 24.72
CA ALA A 42 30.03 -11.59 24.13
C ALA A 42 29.93 -12.93 23.37
N ARG A 43 29.06 -13.83 23.80
CA ARG A 43 28.83 -15.12 23.13
C ARG A 43 28.02 -14.94 21.86
N PHE A 44 28.63 -14.59 20.72
CA PHE A 44 27.97 -14.69 19.43
C PHE A 44 27.56 -16.14 19.17
N ARG A 45 26.28 -16.32 18.84
CA ARG A 45 25.71 -17.61 18.44
C ARG A 45 24.80 -17.39 17.24
N ALA A 46 24.73 -18.41 16.41
CA ALA A 46 23.86 -18.43 15.24
C ALA A 46 23.31 -19.85 15.04
N VAL A 47 22.04 -19.95 14.74
CA VAL A 47 21.32 -21.16 14.36
C VAL A 47 20.75 -20.96 12.98
N ALA A 48 20.82 -21.98 12.13
CA ALA A 48 20.23 -21.98 10.82
C ALA A 48 19.08 -22.99 10.78
N VAL A 49 17.94 -22.54 10.25
CA VAL A 49 16.73 -23.34 10.09
C VAL A 49 16.44 -23.50 8.60
N ASP A 50 16.30 -24.73 8.13
CA ASP A 50 15.96 -25.02 6.74
C ASP A 50 14.44 -24.93 6.53
N LEU A 51 14.02 -24.08 5.61
CA LEU A 51 12.63 -23.84 5.24
C LEU A 51 12.38 -24.25 3.78
N GLY A 52 12.56 -25.54 3.49
CA GLY A 52 12.48 -26.08 2.14
C GLY A 52 13.66 -25.60 1.28
N SER A 53 13.38 -24.76 0.27
CA SER A 53 14.43 -24.21 -0.61
C SER A 53 15.14 -23.00 -0.03
N ARG A 54 14.70 -22.47 1.12
CA ARG A 54 15.24 -21.26 1.77
C ARG A 54 15.84 -21.61 3.12
N LYS A 55 16.83 -20.82 3.53
CA LYS A 55 17.48 -20.96 4.83
C LYS A 55 17.27 -19.69 5.65
N LEU A 56 16.83 -19.85 6.90
CA LEU A 56 16.69 -18.77 7.85
C LEU A 56 17.84 -18.84 8.85
N GLU A 57 18.65 -17.80 8.91
CA GLU A 57 19.75 -17.68 9.88
C GLU A 57 19.34 -16.74 11.01
N ILE A 58 19.43 -17.23 12.24
CA ILE A 58 19.08 -16.48 13.45
C ILE A 58 20.35 -16.34 14.28
N SER A 59 20.76 -15.11 14.58
CA SER A 59 21.97 -14.85 15.34
C SER A 59 21.79 -13.79 16.42
N SER A 60 22.58 -13.88 17.49
CA SER A 60 22.59 -12.90 18.58
C SER A 60 23.97 -12.72 19.18
N GLY A 61 24.16 -11.69 20.03
CA GLY A 61 25.39 -11.41 20.77
C GLY A 61 26.41 -10.54 20.06
N LYS A 62 26.18 -10.14 18.77
CA LYS A 62 27.10 -9.29 18.01
C LYS A 62 26.69 -7.81 18.02
N LEU A 63 25.40 -7.52 17.81
CA LEU A 63 24.87 -6.17 17.67
C LEU A 63 23.95 -5.82 18.85
N ALA A 64 23.81 -4.54 19.15
CA ALA A 64 22.87 -3.97 20.13
C ALA A 64 22.94 -4.63 21.52
N ARG A 65 24.14 -4.85 22.05
CA ARG A 65 24.41 -5.58 23.31
C ARG A 65 23.90 -4.92 24.60
N PHE A 66 23.46 -3.66 24.55
CA PHE A 66 22.86 -2.97 25.69
C PHE A 66 21.34 -3.18 25.81
N ALA A 67 20.71 -3.73 24.76
CA ALA A 67 19.30 -4.09 24.84
C ALA A 67 19.12 -5.35 25.72
N ASP A 68 17.99 -5.48 26.41
CA ASP A 68 17.68 -6.67 27.19
C ASP A 68 17.66 -7.92 26.32
N GLY A 69 17.22 -7.79 25.07
CA GLY A 69 17.34 -8.81 24.03
C GLY A 69 17.64 -8.23 22.67
N SER A 70 18.48 -8.90 21.90
CA SER A 70 18.77 -8.52 20.52
C SER A 70 18.97 -9.73 19.62
N ALA A 71 18.48 -9.64 18.40
CA ALA A 71 18.61 -10.68 17.39
C ALA A 71 18.81 -10.09 16.00
N VAL A 72 19.52 -10.81 15.15
CA VAL A 72 19.56 -10.58 13.70
C VAL A 72 19.02 -11.82 13.02
N VAL A 73 18.00 -11.63 12.18
CA VAL A 73 17.38 -12.69 11.39
C VAL A 73 17.63 -12.39 9.93
N GLN A 74 18.15 -13.37 9.20
CA GLN A 74 18.57 -13.24 7.82
C GLN A 74 18.04 -14.38 6.97
N SER A 75 17.58 -14.08 5.75
CA SER A 75 17.28 -15.05 4.70
C SER A 75 17.80 -14.51 3.38
N GLY A 76 18.67 -15.26 2.70
CA GLY A 76 19.42 -14.72 1.56
C GLY A 76 20.24 -13.50 1.98
N ASP A 77 20.15 -12.41 1.22
CA ASP A 77 20.80 -11.14 1.54
C ASP A 77 19.89 -10.15 2.28
N THR A 78 18.64 -10.53 2.60
CA THR A 78 17.74 -9.73 3.43
C THR A 78 18.01 -10.01 4.92
N ALA A 79 18.28 -8.96 5.70
CA ALA A 79 18.59 -9.04 7.12
C ALA A 79 17.85 -7.98 7.93
N VAL A 80 17.25 -8.40 9.06
CA VAL A 80 16.55 -7.54 10.01
C VAL A 80 17.17 -7.70 11.38
N MET A 81 17.49 -6.58 12.04
CA MET A 81 17.88 -6.54 13.42
C MET A 81 16.70 -6.14 14.30
N VAL A 82 16.46 -6.90 15.35
CA VAL A 82 15.42 -6.60 16.32
C VAL A 82 16.00 -6.49 17.72
N THR A 83 15.54 -5.48 18.46
CA THR A 83 15.91 -5.25 19.85
C THR A 83 14.68 -5.17 20.72
N ALA A 84 14.76 -5.70 21.92
CA ALA A 84 13.71 -5.62 22.94
C ALA A 84 14.29 -5.00 24.21
N VAL A 85 13.58 -4.01 24.77
CA VAL A 85 13.96 -3.33 26.03
C VAL A 85 12.69 -3.13 26.85
N SER A 86 12.75 -3.45 28.16
CA SER A 86 11.65 -3.22 29.06
C SER A 86 12.13 -2.62 30.37
N LYS A 87 11.45 -1.58 30.87
CA LYS A 87 11.76 -0.98 32.17
C LYS A 87 11.53 -1.97 33.31
N THR A 88 12.27 -1.79 34.39
CA THR A 88 12.14 -2.60 35.62
C THR A 88 11.13 -2.02 36.60
N LYS A 89 10.72 -0.77 36.41
CA LYS A 89 9.67 -0.12 37.22
C LYS A 89 8.35 -0.12 36.46
N PRO A 90 7.22 -0.37 37.17
CA PRO A 90 5.91 -0.35 36.53
C PRO A 90 5.56 1.04 36.00
N SER A 91 4.80 1.06 34.90
CA SER A 91 4.22 2.28 34.32
C SER A 91 2.88 2.58 34.98
N PRO A 92 2.48 3.86 35.10
CA PRO A 92 1.16 4.24 35.60
C PRO A 92 0.02 4.00 34.59
N SER A 93 0.26 3.17 33.60
CA SER A 93 -0.71 2.82 32.55
C SER A 93 -1.76 1.81 33.03
N GLN A 94 -2.98 1.91 32.48
CA GLN A 94 -4.07 0.95 32.74
C GLN A 94 -4.07 -0.23 31.77
N PHE A 95 -3.10 -0.28 30.85
CA PHE A 95 -2.90 -1.39 29.93
C PHE A 95 -1.40 -1.54 29.65
N MET A 96 -1.01 -2.68 29.09
CA MET A 96 0.39 -2.93 28.78
C MET A 96 0.96 -1.91 27.79
N PRO A 97 1.91 -1.06 28.20
CA PRO A 97 2.51 -0.03 27.37
C PRO A 97 3.60 -0.62 26.45
N LEU A 98 3.18 -1.41 25.45
CA LEU A 98 4.05 -2.00 24.44
C LEU A 98 4.12 -1.08 23.22
N VAL A 99 5.33 -0.69 22.86
CA VAL A 99 5.62 0.07 21.62
C VAL A 99 6.40 -0.83 20.67
N VAL A 100 5.84 -1.09 19.51
CA VAL A 100 6.51 -1.81 18.42
C VAL A 100 6.74 -0.85 17.27
N ASP A 101 7.98 -0.80 16.80
CA ASP A 101 8.40 0.11 15.73
C ASP A 101 9.24 -0.66 14.70
N TYR A 102 8.70 -0.77 13.49
CA TYR A 102 9.40 -1.36 12.35
C TYR A 102 9.86 -0.26 11.41
N ARG A 103 11.12 -0.29 11.02
CA ARG A 103 11.75 0.76 10.21
C ARG A 103 12.42 0.19 8.98
N GLN A 104 12.02 0.72 7.81
CA GLN A 104 12.61 0.44 6.51
C GLN A 104 13.51 1.61 6.10
N LYS A 105 14.81 1.51 6.39
CA LYS A 105 15.76 2.55 5.99
C LYS A 105 16.16 2.39 4.53
N ALA A 106 16.23 3.50 3.80
CA ALA A 106 16.70 3.55 2.41
C ALA A 106 18.10 2.94 2.23
N ALA A 107 18.94 3.08 3.26
CA ALA A 107 20.29 2.50 3.31
C ALA A 107 20.29 0.98 3.17
N ALA A 108 19.23 0.28 3.61
CA ALA A 108 19.12 -1.17 3.47
C ALA A 108 19.01 -1.62 2.00
N ALA A 109 18.51 -0.75 1.12
CA ALA A 109 18.46 -0.96 -0.33
C ALA A 109 19.62 -0.28 -1.08
N GLY A 110 20.64 0.21 -0.36
CA GLY A 110 21.76 0.95 -0.95
C GLY A 110 21.35 2.29 -1.58
N ARG A 111 20.31 2.95 -1.07
CA ARG A 111 19.72 4.17 -1.62
C ARG A 111 19.79 5.33 -0.61
N ILE A 112 19.72 6.55 -1.14
CA ILE A 112 19.55 7.77 -0.36
C ILE A 112 18.10 8.24 -0.53
N PRO A 113 17.39 8.65 0.55
CA PRO A 113 16.05 9.20 0.45
C PRO A 113 15.97 10.36 -0.54
N THR A 114 14.90 10.37 -1.36
CA THR A 114 14.73 11.35 -2.45
C THR A 114 14.14 12.67 -1.99
N ASN A 115 13.56 12.70 -0.77
CA ASN A 115 12.99 13.91 -0.19
C ASN A 115 14.02 15.02 0.04
N TYR A 116 13.56 16.25 0.28
CA TYR A 116 14.40 17.43 0.48
C TYR A 116 15.48 17.26 1.56
N LEU A 117 15.13 16.64 2.71
CA LEU A 117 16.05 16.45 3.82
C LEU A 117 17.03 15.26 3.66
N ARG A 118 16.86 14.47 2.60
CA ARG A 118 17.67 13.26 2.34
C ARG A 118 17.73 12.29 3.53
N ARG A 119 16.63 12.20 4.29
CA ARG A 119 16.45 11.29 5.44
C ARG A 119 15.03 10.76 5.49
N GLU A 120 14.84 9.69 6.22
CA GLU A 120 13.52 9.14 6.49
C GLU A 120 12.71 10.13 7.36
N ILE A 121 11.51 10.50 6.89
CA ILE A 121 10.61 11.42 7.59
C ILE A 121 9.31 10.67 7.87
N GLY A 122 9.05 10.40 9.14
CA GLY A 122 7.84 9.67 9.57
C GLY A 122 7.90 8.18 9.26
N SER A 123 6.79 7.50 9.49
CA SER A 123 6.61 6.08 9.17
C SER A 123 5.72 5.95 7.95
N SER A 124 6.07 5.08 7.02
CA SER A 124 5.21 4.69 5.90
C SER A 124 4.06 3.81 6.36
N ASP A 125 2.99 3.73 5.57
CA ASP A 125 1.85 2.84 5.83
C ASP A 125 2.31 1.38 6.01
N LYS A 126 3.24 0.91 5.20
CA LYS A 126 3.82 -0.43 5.30
C LYS A 126 4.52 -0.63 6.65
N GLU A 127 5.32 0.33 7.11
CA GLU A 127 5.98 0.26 8.42
C GLU A 127 4.97 0.23 9.57
N ILE A 128 3.90 1.03 9.48
CA ILE A 128 2.82 1.05 10.49
C ILE A 128 2.07 -0.27 10.51
N LEU A 129 1.73 -0.82 9.35
CA LEU A 129 1.03 -2.10 9.23
C LEU A 129 1.88 -3.26 9.75
N THR A 130 3.16 -3.32 9.39
CA THR A 130 4.10 -4.35 9.87
C THR A 130 4.30 -4.25 11.38
N SER A 131 4.47 -3.04 11.92
CA SER A 131 4.54 -2.81 13.38
C SER A 131 3.29 -3.34 14.09
N ARG A 132 2.11 -3.14 13.50
CA ARG A 132 0.85 -3.64 14.05
C ARG A 132 0.76 -5.18 14.03
N VAL A 133 1.21 -5.83 12.95
CA VAL A 133 1.25 -7.29 12.87
C VAL A 133 2.20 -7.87 13.92
N ILE A 134 3.37 -7.26 14.10
CA ILE A 134 4.33 -7.67 15.14
C ILE A 134 3.72 -7.49 16.54
N ASP A 135 3.13 -6.32 16.84
CA ASP A 135 2.48 -6.04 18.13
C ASP A 135 1.44 -7.12 18.47
N ARG A 136 0.55 -7.43 17.53
CA ARG A 136 -0.50 -8.46 17.70
C ARG A 136 0.06 -9.86 17.88
N SER A 137 1.21 -10.15 17.27
CA SER A 137 1.87 -11.44 17.39
C SER A 137 2.52 -11.67 18.74
N ILE A 138 3.00 -10.62 19.40
CA ILE A 138 3.80 -10.74 20.63
C ILE A 138 3.05 -10.32 21.91
N ARG A 139 2.09 -9.39 21.80
CA ARG A 139 1.35 -8.83 22.95
C ARG A 139 0.61 -9.88 23.79
N PRO A 140 -0.11 -10.87 23.23
CA PRO A 140 -0.85 -11.87 24.00
C PRO A 140 0.02 -12.80 24.82
N LEU A 141 1.34 -12.78 24.62
CA LEU A 141 2.30 -13.68 25.22
C LEU A 141 3.02 -13.08 26.43
N PHE A 142 2.68 -11.84 26.79
CA PHE A 142 3.10 -11.24 28.05
C PHE A 142 2.17 -11.69 29.18
N PRO A 143 2.67 -11.79 30.43
CA PRO A 143 1.84 -12.12 31.58
C PRO A 143 0.71 -11.10 31.76
N ALA A 144 -0.45 -11.58 32.24
CA ALA A 144 -1.55 -10.70 32.60
C ALA A 144 -1.11 -9.70 33.68
N GLY A 145 -1.50 -8.42 33.53
CA GLY A 145 -1.11 -7.35 34.45
C GLY A 145 0.36 -6.88 34.33
N TYR A 146 1.10 -7.28 33.30
CA TYR A 146 2.46 -6.80 33.06
C TYR A 146 2.45 -5.39 32.46
N PHE A 147 2.40 -4.36 33.31
CA PHE A 147 2.33 -2.95 32.88
C PHE A 147 3.68 -2.26 33.05
N TYR A 148 4.64 -2.64 32.20
CA TYR A 148 5.97 -2.08 32.14
C TYR A 148 6.24 -1.54 30.75
N ASP A 149 6.77 -0.30 30.66
CA ASP A 149 7.13 0.28 29.37
C ASP A 149 8.08 -0.65 28.63
N THR A 150 7.60 -1.22 27.54
CA THR A 150 8.34 -2.18 26.73
C THR A 150 8.40 -1.69 25.29
N GLN A 151 9.59 -1.72 24.69
CA GLN A 151 9.79 -1.34 23.31
C GLN A 151 10.47 -2.48 22.53
N VAL A 152 9.90 -2.78 21.37
CA VAL A 152 10.49 -3.68 20.38
C VAL A 152 10.75 -2.87 19.12
N LEU A 153 12.04 -2.73 18.76
CA LEU A 153 12.47 -1.98 17.59
C LEU A 153 13.05 -2.91 16.54
N CYS A 154 12.46 -2.94 15.35
CA CYS A 154 12.87 -3.74 14.22
C CYS A 154 13.47 -2.83 13.13
N ASN A 155 14.75 -3.02 12.83
CA ASN A 155 15.47 -2.25 11.82
C ASN A 155 15.86 -3.13 10.65
N LEU A 156 15.41 -2.79 9.44
CA LEU A 156 15.88 -3.40 8.21
C LEU A 156 17.34 -2.99 7.96
N LEU A 157 18.24 -3.96 7.90
CA LEU A 157 19.68 -3.74 7.69
C LEU A 157 20.10 -3.88 6.22
N ALA A 158 19.52 -4.87 5.53
CA ALA A 158 19.77 -5.14 4.13
C ALA A 158 18.55 -5.79 3.49
N VAL A 159 18.32 -5.59 2.19
CA VAL A 159 17.21 -6.16 1.42
C VAL A 159 17.66 -6.56 0.02
N ASP A 160 17.26 -7.78 -0.40
CA ASP A 160 17.56 -8.36 -1.72
C ASP A 160 16.38 -8.24 -2.72
N GLY A 161 15.22 -7.78 -2.25
CA GLY A 161 13.99 -7.68 -3.07
C GLY A 161 13.31 -9.02 -3.35
N VAL A 162 13.79 -10.13 -2.80
CA VAL A 162 13.25 -11.49 -2.98
C VAL A 162 12.65 -12.03 -1.68
N ASN A 163 13.32 -11.77 -0.56
CA ASN A 163 12.90 -12.24 0.76
C ASN A 163 12.15 -11.13 1.50
N GLU A 164 10.94 -11.43 1.96
CA GLU A 164 10.06 -10.48 2.66
C GLU A 164 10.62 -10.11 4.04
N PRO A 165 11.04 -8.86 4.26
CA PRO A 165 11.64 -8.45 5.53
C PRO A 165 10.65 -8.44 6.70
N ASP A 166 9.35 -8.34 6.44
CA ASP A 166 8.29 -8.33 7.44
C ASP A 166 8.26 -9.65 8.22
N ILE A 167 8.37 -10.78 7.51
CA ILE A 167 8.42 -12.12 8.11
C ILE A 167 9.66 -12.26 9.00
N LEU A 168 10.81 -11.72 8.56
CA LEU A 168 12.05 -11.74 9.33
C LEU A 168 11.91 -10.90 10.60
N ALA A 169 11.22 -9.76 10.53
CA ALA A 169 10.98 -8.88 11.67
C ALA A 169 10.10 -9.53 12.74
N ILE A 170 9.02 -10.22 12.34
CA ILE A 170 8.15 -10.96 13.27
C ILE A 170 8.93 -12.04 14.02
N ASN A 171 9.69 -12.85 13.28
CA ASN A 171 10.53 -13.90 13.88
C ASN A 171 11.62 -13.28 14.76
N GLY A 172 12.24 -12.19 14.32
CA GLY A 172 13.26 -11.46 15.10
C GLY A 172 12.73 -10.90 16.42
N ALA A 173 11.47 -10.41 16.45
CA ALA A 173 10.83 -9.95 17.67
C ALA A 173 10.64 -11.10 18.67
N SER A 174 10.19 -12.26 18.20
CA SER A 174 10.09 -13.47 19.01
C SER A 174 11.44 -13.91 19.57
N VAL A 175 12.49 -13.90 18.73
CA VAL A 175 13.86 -14.26 19.18
C VAL A 175 14.38 -13.27 20.21
N ALA A 176 14.28 -11.96 19.97
CA ALA A 176 14.79 -10.94 20.88
C ALA A 176 14.13 -11.03 22.25
N LEU A 177 12.80 -11.20 22.28
CA LEU A 177 12.05 -11.38 23.53
C LEU A 177 12.39 -12.71 24.20
N SER A 178 12.54 -13.81 23.46
CA SER A 178 12.88 -15.13 24.01
C SER A 178 14.27 -15.13 24.66
N LEU A 179 15.23 -14.43 24.06
CA LEU A 179 16.62 -14.34 24.57
C LEU A 179 16.79 -13.36 25.74
N SER A 180 15.85 -12.41 25.92
CA SER A 180 15.87 -11.40 26.99
C SER A 180 15.45 -11.97 28.33
N ASP A 181 15.69 -11.20 29.38
CA ASP A 181 15.14 -11.45 30.73
C ASP A 181 13.69 -10.97 30.89
N ILE A 182 13.11 -10.32 29.88
CA ILE A 182 11.72 -9.83 29.88
C ILE A 182 10.75 -11.02 30.07
N PRO A 183 9.76 -10.92 30.98
CA PRO A 183 8.74 -11.95 31.16
C PRO A 183 7.85 -12.06 29.92
N TRP A 184 8.14 -13.01 29.07
CA TRP A 184 7.42 -13.25 27.83
C TRP A 184 7.46 -14.75 27.52
N ASN A 185 6.30 -15.35 27.27
CA ASN A 185 6.13 -16.79 27.18
C ASN A 185 5.54 -17.20 25.84
N GLY A 186 6.36 -17.64 24.91
CA GLY A 186 5.87 -18.48 23.86
C GLY A 186 6.10 -18.07 22.41
N PRO A 187 5.56 -18.86 21.48
CA PRO A 187 5.64 -18.65 20.05
C PRO A 187 4.62 -17.65 19.53
N ILE A 188 4.81 -17.22 18.28
CA ILE A 188 3.97 -16.26 17.54
C ILE A 188 2.53 -16.77 17.38
N VAL A 189 1.52 -15.90 17.56
CA VAL A 189 0.08 -16.26 17.62
C VAL A 189 -0.78 -15.41 16.65
N MET A 190 -0.27 -15.02 15.49
CA MET A 190 -1.03 -14.21 14.56
C MET A 190 -0.99 -14.81 13.14
N MET A 191 -2.10 -14.68 12.42
CA MET A 191 -2.19 -15.11 11.02
C MET A 191 -2.78 -14.00 10.18
N GLU A 192 -2.07 -13.62 9.12
CA GLU A 192 -2.56 -12.72 8.08
C GLU A 192 -2.21 -13.30 6.71
N ALA A 193 -3.19 -13.29 5.79
CA ALA A 193 -2.99 -13.77 4.43
C ALA A 193 -3.78 -12.95 3.43
N SER A 194 -3.21 -12.83 2.23
CA SER A 194 -3.91 -12.42 1.04
C SER A 194 -3.78 -13.51 -0.02
N ALA A 195 -4.83 -13.72 -0.82
CA ALA A 195 -4.88 -14.80 -1.77
C ALA A 195 -5.59 -14.39 -3.06
N GLU A 196 -5.15 -14.91 -4.18
CA GLU A 196 -5.78 -14.66 -5.49
C GLU A 196 -7.01 -15.57 -5.70
N ASN A 197 -8.01 -15.44 -4.80
CA ASN A 197 -9.28 -16.19 -4.88
C ASN A 197 -9.08 -17.72 -4.91
N ILE A 198 -8.23 -18.23 -4.04
CA ILE A 198 -7.88 -19.66 -3.96
C ILE A 198 -8.97 -20.47 -3.26
N LEU A 199 -9.05 -21.77 -3.61
CA LEU A 199 -10.00 -22.69 -3.00
C LEU A 199 -9.74 -22.84 -1.50
N GLN A 200 -10.81 -23.06 -0.73
CA GLN A 200 -10.73 -23.24 0.72
C GLN A 200 -9.80 -24.40 1.11
N GLN A 201 -9.81 -25.51 0.35
CA GLN A 201 -8.97 -26.68 0.63
C GLN A 201 -7.48 -26.35 0.49
N ASP A 202 -7.10 -25.65 -0.57
CA ASP A 202 -5.71 -25.23 -0.82
C ASP A 202 -5.26 -24.23 0.24
N PHE A 203 -6.15 -23.32 0.65
CA PHE A 203 -5.87 -22.39 1.72
C PHE A 203 -5.65 -23.09 3.07
N CYS A 204 -6.49 -24.05 3.41
CA CYS A 204 -6.31 -24.89 4.61
C CYS A 204 -5.02 -25.70 4.55
N HIS A 205 -4.62 -26.19 3.37
CA HIS A 205 -3.35 -26.88 3.18
C HIS A 205 -2.17 -25.92 3.41
N ALA A 206 -2.22 -24.72 2.85
CA ALA A 206 -1.19 -23.69 3.05
C ALA A 206 -0.99 -23.33 4.53
N ILE A 207 -2.09 -23.20 5.31
CA ILE A 207 -2.00 -22.98 6.76
C ILE A 207 -1.27 -24.13 7.46
N LYS A 208 -1.60 -25.39 7.15
CA LYS A 208 -0.94 -26.56 7.75
C LYS A 208 0.56 -26.58 7.46
N VAL A 209 0.94 -26.27 6.22
CA VAL A 209 2.35 -26.16 5.80
C VAL A 209 3.05 -25.01 6.54
N GLY A 210 2.39 -23.84 6.63
CA GLY A 210 2.90 -22.69 7.39
C GLY A 210 3.15 -23.01 8.87
N VAL A 211 2.21 -23.68 9.53
CA VAL A 211 2.37 -24.12 10.92
C VAL A 211 3.55 -25.09 11.08
N LYS A 212 3.74 -26.02 10.15
CA LYS A 212 4.89 -26.95 10.14
C LYS A 212 6.22 -26.20 10.10
N TYR A 213 6.38 -25.23 9.19
CA TYR A 213 7.61 -24.45 9.13
C TYR A 213 7.79 -23.54 10.34
N THR A 214 6.70 -22.97 10.87
CA THR A 214 6.77 -22.19 12.11
C THR A 214 7.28 -23.04 13.28
N GLN A 215 6.86 -24.29 13.40
CA GLN A 215 7.39 -25.20 14.43
C GLN A 215 8.91 -25.45 14.30
N GLN A 216 9.42 -25.55 13.08
CA GLN A 216 10.88 -25.67 12.84
C GLN A 216 11.63 -24.41 13.27
N ILE A 217 11.08 -23.22 12.99
CA ILE A 217 11.65 -21.95 13.44
C ILE A 217 11.67 -21.88 14.98
N ILE A 218 10.57 -22.29 15.63
CA ILE A 218 10.47 -22.33 17.11
C ILE A 218 11.53 -23.25 17.70
N GLN A 219 11.75 -24.42 17.11
CA GLN A 219 12.83 -25.34 17.56
C GLN A 219 14.22 -24.70 17.45
N GLY A 220 14.48 -23.99 16.35
CA GLY A 220 15.73 -23.21 16.19
C GLY A 220 15.88 -22.12 17.25
N ILE A 221 14.81 -21.39 17.55
CA ILE A 221 14.79 -20.38 18.62
C ILE A 221 15.05 -21.01 19.97
N GLN A 222 14.37 -22.11 20.30
CA GLN A 222 14.58 -22.84 21.57
C GLN A 222 15.99 -23.35 21.73
N GLN A 223 16.63 -23.82 20.63
CA GLN A 223 18.04 -24.19 20.67
C GLN A 223 18.92 -22.99 21.03
N LEU A 224 18.71 -21.84 20.39
CA LEU A 224 19.47 -20.63 20.67
C LEU A 224 19.25 -20.13 22.12
N VAL A 225 18.00 -20.19 22.61
CA VAL A 225 17.65 -19.85 24.00
C VAL A 225 18.38 -20.75 25.02
N LYS A 226 18.51 -22.05 24.75
CA LYS A 226 19.26 -22.97 25.61
C LYS A 226 20.75 -22.62 25.66
N GLU A 227 21.32 -22.07 24.57
CA GLU A 227 22.74 -21.75 24.49
C GLU A 227 23.11 -20.40 25.13
N ILE A 228 22.26 -19.37 24.94
CA ILE A 228 22.58 -17.98 25.34
C ILE A 228 21.41 -17.23 25.98
N GLY A 229 20.24 -17.86 26.14
CA GLY A 229 19.09 -17.24 26.78
C GLY A 229 19.37 -16.88 28.25
N VAL A 230 18.72 -15.80 28.71
CA VAL A 230 18.81 -15.31 30.07
C VAL A 230 17.56 -15.75 30.84
N THR A 231 17.70 -16.03 32.14
CA THR A 231 16.57 -16.34 33.00
C THR A 231 15.60 -15.15 33.05
N LYS A 232 14.30 -15.44 32.90
CA LYS A 232 13.25 -14.41 32.95
C LYS A 232 13.20 -13.77 34.32
N ARG A 233 13.19 -12.42 34.35
CA ARG A 233 13.04 -11.64 35.59
C ARG A 233 11.64 -11.80 36.19
N THR A 234 11.56 -11.82 37.50
CA THR A 234 10.27 -11.75 38.21
C THR A 234 9.85 -10.27 38.28
N PRO A 235 8.66 -9.90 37.74
CA PRO A 235 8.19 -8.51 37.83
C PRO A 235 7.95 -8.12 39.32
N GLN A 236 8.25 -6.87 39.65
CA GLN A 236 8.06 -6.37 41.03
C GLN A 236 6.59 -6.37 41.45
N LYS A 237 5.67 -6.08 40.53
CA LYS A 237 4.22 -6.08 40.70
C LYS A 237 3.55 -6.54 39.43
N LEU A 238 2.58 -7.40 39.52
CA LEU A 238 1.58 -7.67 38.46
C LEU A 238 0.29 -6.97 38.86
N PHE A 239 -0.32 -6.27 37.93
CA PHE A 239 -1.56 -5.53 38.15
C PHE A 239 -2.76 -6.46 37.89
N THR A 240 -2.97 -7.41 38.76
CA THR A 240 -4.11 -8.31 38.76
C THR A 240 -4.93 -8.06 40.03
N PRO A 241 -6.27 -8.02 39.97
CA PRO A 241 -7.09 -7.82 41.15
C PRO A 241 -6.95 -8.96 42.13
N SER A 242 -7.05 -8.67 43.42
CA SER A 242 -7.00 -9.68 44.45
C SER A 242 -8.23 -10.60 44.40
N PRO A 243 -8.10 -11.89 44.71
CA PRO A 243 -9.23 -12.83 44.70
C PRO A 243 -10.39 -12.40 45.61
N GLU A 244 -10.10 -11.76 46.75
CA GLU A 244 -11.10 -11.25 47.66
C GLU A 244 -11.97 -10.14 47.08
N ILE A 245 -11.35 -9.21 46.35
CA ILE A 245 -12.06 -8.12 45.65
C ILE A 245 -12.91 -8.69 44.54
N VAL A 246 -12.36 -9.64 43.75
CA VAL A 246 -13.10 -10.29 42.65
C VAL A 246 -14.32 -11.07 43.19
N GLU A 247 -14.17 -11.84 44.29
CA GLU A 247 -15.28 -12.57 44.89
C GLU A 247 -16.39 -11.64 45.41
N TYR A 248 -16.01 -10.53 46.03
CA TYR A 248 -16.98 -9.55 46.46
C TYR A 248 -17.67 -8.83 45.30
N THR A 249 -16.92 -8.46 44.29
CA THR A 249 -17.46 -7.90 43.06
C THR A 249 -18.45 -8.85 42.39
N HIS A 250 -18.15 -10.15 42.38
CA HIS A 250 -19.03 -11.18 41.84
C HIS A 250 -20.38 -11.21 42.59
N LYS A 251 -20.35 -11.15 43.93
CA LYS A 251 -21.58 -11.11 44.77
C LYS A 251 -22.43 -9.85 44.48
N LEU A 252 -21.82 -8.71 44.17
CA LEU A 252 -22.53 -7.45 43.94
C LEU A 252 -23.09 -7.31 42.52
N SER A 253 -22.41 -7.85 41.51
CA SER A 253 -22.67 -7.49 40.12
C SER A 253 -23.14 -8.64 39.21
N MET A 254 -22.89 -9.91 39.58
CA MET A 254 -23.17 -11.07 38.72
C MET A 254 -24.62 -11.12 38.23
N GLU A 255 -25.60 -11.11 39.14
CA GLU A 255 -27.03 -11.23 38.77
C GLU A 255 -27.51 -10.07 37.94
N ARG A 256 -27.02 -8.85 38.25
CA ARG A 256 -27.37 -7.63 37.53
C ARG A 256 -26.78 -7.65 36.12
N LEU A 257 -25.54 -8.07 35.98
CA LEU A 257 -24.87 -8.22 34.67
C LEU A 257 -25.54 -9.30 33.82
N TYR A 258 -25.88 -10.43 34.44
CA TYR A 258 -26.62 -11.49 33.77
C TYR A 258 -27.96 -11.00 33.22
N ALA A 259 -28.72 -10.24 34.01
CA ALA A 259 -30.00 -9.68 33.62
C ALA A 259 -29.84 -8.73 32.39
N VAL A 260 -28.78 -7.89 32.41
CA VAL A 260 -28.51 -6.97 31.25
C VAL A 260 -28.06 -7.74 29.99
N PHE A 261 -27.23 -8.75 30.12
CA PHE A 261 -26.75 -9.54 28.98
C PHE A 261 -27.78 -10.50 28.41
N THR A 262 -28.84 -10.80 29.12
CA THR A 262 -29.97 -11.64 28.66
C THR A 262 -31.22 -10.85 28.31
N ASP A 263 -31.23 -9.52 28.50
CA ASP A 263 -32.29 -8.66 27.98
C ASP A 263 -31.98 -8.27 26.52
N TYR A 264 -32.58 -9.00 25.59
CA TYR A 264 -32.38 -8.82 24.15
C TYR A 264 -33.00 -7.54 23.56
N LYS A 265 -33.64 -6.71 24.41
CA LYS A 265 -34.17 -5.40 23.99
C LYS A 265 -33.09 -4.32 23.95
N HIS A 266 -31.98 -4.54 24.62
CA HIS A 266 -30.87 -3.62 24.62
C HIS A 266 -30.18 -3.57 23.26
N ASP A 267 -30.01 -2.36 22.74
CA ASP A 267 -29.05 -2.07 21.69
C ASP A 267 -27.63 -1.90 22.28
N LYS A 268 -26.65 -1.54 21.44
CA LYS A 268 -25.27 -1.33 21.92
C LYS A 268 -25.21 -0.25 23.00
N ILE A 269 -25.84 0.92 22.74
CA ILE A 269 -25.71 2.10 23.60
C ILE A 269 -26.41 1.87 24.94
N SER A 270 -27.67 1.45 24.91
CA SER A 270 -28.45 1.18 26.13
C SER A 270 -27.85 0.08 26.99
N ARG A 271 -27.26 -0.95 26.38
CA ARG A 271 -26.54 -2.00 27.10
C ARG A 271 -25.26 -1.48 27.76
N ASP A 272 -24.44 -0.72 27.02
CA ASP A 272 -23.22 -0.14 27.54
C ASP A 272 -23.51 0.84 28.69
N GLU A 273 -24.59 1.63 28.62
CA GLU A 273 -25.08 2.48 29.71
C GLU A 273 -25.52 1.70 30.93
N ALA A 274 -26.29 0.61 30.73
CA ALA A 274 -26.75 -0.25 31.82
C ALA A 274 -25.57 -0.94 32.52
N VAL A 275 -24.60 -1.48 31.79
CA VAL A 275 -23.37 -2.05 32.34
C VAL A 275 -22.55 -1.00 33.08
N ASN A 276 -22.42 0.20 32.51
CA ASN A 276 -21.68 1.30 33.16
C ASN A 276 -22.32 1.73 34.47
N LYS A 277 -23.64 1.78 34.55
CA LYS A 277 -24.36 2.06 35.79
C LYS A 277 -24.05 1.02 36.86
N ILE A 278 -24.10 -0.28 36.53
CA ILE A 278 -23.73 -1.36 37.45
C ILE A 278 -22.29 -1.21 37.91
N ARG A 279 -21.39 -0.84 36.98
CA ARG A 279 -19.98 -0.62 37.30
C ARG A 279 -19.79 0.47 38.34
N LEU A 280 -20.39 1.64 38.13
CA LEU A 280 -20.27 2.79 39.04
C LEU A 280 -20.80 2.44 40.46
N ASP A 281 -21.97 1.83 40.53
CA ASP A 281 -22.56 1.39 41.81
C ASP A 281 -21.66 0.35 42.54
N THR A 282 -21.05 -0.55 41.76
CA THR A 282 -20.15 -1.59 42.31
C THR A 282 -18.83 -0.98 42.75
N GLU A 283 -18.26 -0.03 41.99
CA GLU A 283 -17.03 0.67 42.37
C GLU A 283 -17.18 1.47 43.65
N GLU A 284 -18.34 2.11 43.88
CA GLU A 284 -18.63 2.86 45.08
C GLU A 284 -18.63 1.94 46.32
N GLN A 285 -19.36 0.79 46.25
CA GLN A 285 -19.40 -0.19 47.31
C GLN A 285 -18.06 -0.89 47.59
N LEU A 286 -17.26 -1.10 46.54
CA LEU A 286 -15.92 -1.64 46.67
C LEU A 286 -14.96 -0.66 47.37
N LYS A 287 -15.03 0.64 47.05
CA LYS A 287 -14.24 1.66 47.74
C LYS A 287 -14.56 1.82 49.20
N GLU A 288 -15.85 1.68 49.56
CA GLU A 288 -16.26 1.66 50.99
C GLU A 288 -15.68 0.46 51.74
N LYS A 289 -15.70 -0.70 51.14
CA LYS A 289 -15.26 -1.94 51.78
C LYS A 289 -13.75 -2.16 51.76
N PHE A 290 -13.08 -1.71 50.70
CA PHE A 290 -11.64 -1.85 50.48
C PHE A 290 -10.97 -0.49 50.23
N PRO A 291 -10.90 0.39 51.24
CA PRO A 291 -10.38 1.77 51.06
C PRO A 291 -8.91 1.81 50.66
N GLU A 292 -8.13 0.78 50.94
CA GLU A 292 -6.72 0.66 50.59
C GLU A 292 -6.48 0.11 49.17
N ALA A 293 -7.54 -0.37 48.48
CA ALA A 293 -7.41 -0.94 47.12
C ALA A 293 -7.18 0.17 46.08
N ASP A 294 -6.29 -0.12 45.13
CA ASP A 294 -6.04 0.79 44.00
C ASP A 294 -7.30 0.87 43.12
N THR A 295 -7.63 2.09 42.67
CA THR A 295 -8.77 2.32 41.78
C THR A 295 -8.71 1.45 40.51
N PHE A 296 -7.49 1.15 40.00
CA PHE A 296 -7.30 0.24 38.89
C PHE A 296 -7.74 -1.20 39.26
N GLU A 297 -7.38 -1.67 40.43
CA GLU A 297 -7.73 -3.01 40.92
C GLU A 297 -9.25 -3.21 41.05
N ILE A 298 -9.95 -2.16 41.50
CA ILE A 298 -11.42 -2.13 41.61
C ILE A 298 -12.07 -2.20 40.22
N ILE A 299 -11.61 -1.38 39.27
CA ILE A 299 -12.14 -1.37 37.89
C ILE A 299 -11.89 -2.72 37.21
N GLU A 300 -10.67 -3.23 37.33
CA GLU A 300 -10.30 -4.51 36.70
C GLU A 300 -11.04 -5.70 37.29
N SER A 301 -11.34 -5.69 38.61
CA SER A 301 -12.18 -6.73 39.21
C SER A 301 -13.57 -6.79 38.59
N PHE A 302 -14.18 -5.64 38.33
CA PHE A 302 -15.47 -5.55 37.63
C PHE A 302 -15.36 -6.08 36.19
N ASN A 303 -14.31 -5.70 35.45
CA ASN A 303 -14.08 -6.18 34.08
C ASN A 303 -13.93 -7.70 34.01
N VAL A 304 -13.22 -8.29 34.98
CA VAL A 304 -13.06 -9.75 35.11
C VAL A 304 -14.41 -10.42 35.29
N VAL A 305 -15.23 -9.96 36.25
CA VAL A 305 -16.55 -10.52 36.52
C VAL A 305 -17.50 -10.34 35.33
N ALA A 306 -17.52 -9.15 34.71
CA ALA A 306 -18.37 -8.89 33.54
C ALA A 306 -18.01 -9.82 32.39
N LYS A 307 -16.72 -10.02 32.14
CA LYS A 307 -16.21 -10.95 31.11
C LYS A 307 -16.61 -12.40 31.46
N GLU A 308 -16.51 -12.83 32.71
CA GLU A 308 -16.88 -14.15 33.12
C GLU A 308 -18.38 -14.44 32.94
N VAL A 309 -19.25 -13.53 33.38
CA VAL A 309 -20.70 -13.64 33.20
C VAL A 309 -21.06 -13.70 31.72
N PHE A 310 -20.51 -12.81 30.92
CA PHE A 310 -20.75 -12.77 29.47
C PHE A 310 -20.37 -14.11 28.82
N ARG A 311 -19.19 -14.65 29.14
CA ARG A 311 -18.67 -15.89 28.56
C ARG A 311 -19.48 -17.10 29.04
N SER A 312 -19.94 -17.12 30.28
CA SER A 312 -20.74 -18.22 30.82
C SER A 312 -22.07 -18.38 30.10
N ILE A 313 -22.71 -17.29 29.70
CA ILE A 313 -23.96 -17.33 28.90
C ILE A 313 -23.70 -18.01 27.57
N ILE A 314 -22.65 -17.62 26.86
CA ILE A 314 -22.29 -18.19 25.56
C ILE A 314 -21.92 -19.67 25.65
N LEU A 315 -21.12 -20.02 26.65
CA LEU A 315 -20.62 -21.41 26.81
C LEU A 315 -21.72 -22.39 27.28
N ASN A 316 -22.59 -21.96 28.20
CA ASN A 316 -23.55 -22.83 28.87
C ASN A 316 -24.94 -22.77 28.23
N GLU A 317 -25.40 -21.60 27.76
CA GLU A 317 -26.75 -21.43 27.27
C GLU A 317 -26.83 -21.38 25.72
N TYR A 318 -25.69 -21.32 25.05
CA TYR A 318 -25.60 -21.21 23.56
C TYR A 318 -26.36 -20.00 23.02
N LYS A 319 -26.48 -18.95 23.80
CA LYS A 319 -27.19 -17.70 23.50
C LYS A 319 -26.20 -16.54 23.45
N ARG A 320 -26.52 -15.56 22.63
CA ARG A 320 -25.76 -14.32 22.51
C ARG A 320 -26.55 -13.17 23.11
N CYS A 321 -25.86 -12.07 23.45
CA CYS A 321 -26.50 -10.93 24.13
C CYS A 321 -27.51 -10.15 23.25
N ASP A 322 -27.65 -10.48 21.97
CA ASP A 322 -28.70 -9.99 21.06
C ASP A 322 -29.76 -11.07 20.73
N GLY A 323 -29.77 -12.19 21.45
CA GLY A 323 -30.73 -13.28 21.29
C GLY A 323 -30.44 -14.25 20.14
N ARG A 324 -29.45 -13.98 19.29
CA ARG A 324 -29.07 -14.89 18.20
C ARG A 324 -28.48 -16.20 18.74
N ASP A 325 -28.55 -17.24 17.93
CA ASP A 325 -27.72 -18.44 18.12
C ASP A 325 -26.26 -18.16 17.70
N LEU A 326 -25.40 -19.18 17.84
CA LEU A 326 -23.96 -19.03 17.59
C LEU A 326 -23.61 -18.87 16.10
N THR A 327 -24.51 -19.26 15.20
CA THR A 327 -24.26 -19.34 13.75
C THR A 327 -24.99 -18.29 12.91
N SER A 328 -25.99 -17.65 13.47
CA SER A 328 -26.85 -16.68 12.77
C SER A 328 -26.13 -15.37 12.44
N LEU A 329 -26.43 -14.83 11.27
CA LEU A 329 -26.06 -13.47 10.86
C LEU A 329 -27.02 -12.43 11.45
N ARG A 330 -26.54 -11.21 11.67
CA ARG A 330 -27.39 -10.04 11.89
C ARG A 330 -28.16 -9.73 10.61
N ASN A 331 -29.28 -9.00 10.75
CA ASN A 331 -30.04 -8.54 9.60
C ASN A 331 -29.15 -7.68 8.68
N ILE A 332 -29.18 -7.96 7.38
CA ILE A 332 -28.38 -7.27 6.37
C ILE A 332 -29.29 -6.46 5.46
N ASN A 333 -28.97 -5.18 5.30
CA ASN A 333 -29.56 -4.30 4.31
C ASN A 333 -28.46 -3.82 3.36
N CYS A 334 -28.79 -3.80 2.05
CA CYS A 334 -27.88 -3.37 0.99
C CYS A 334 -28.61 -2.42 0.06
N GLU A 335 -28.01 -1.27 -0.20
CA GLU A 335 -28.51 -0.27 -1.15
C GLU A 335 -27.38 0.15 -2.08
N VAL A 336 -27.69 0.39 -3.35
CA VAL A 336 -26.76 0.87 -4.37
C VAL A 336 -27.32 2.09 -5.06
N ASP A 337 -26.48 2.86 -5.75
CA ASP A 337 -26.90 4.08 -6.46
C ASP A 337 -27.45 5.17 -5.52
N MET A 338 -26.88 5.27 -4.34
CA MET A 338 -27.30 6.24 -3.31
C MET A 338 -27.21 7.68 -3.80
N PHE A 339 -26.18 8.01 -4.56
CA PHE A 339 -25.90 9.35 -5.07
C PHE A 339 -25.58 9.29 -6.57
N LYS A 340 -26.43 9.91 -7.38
CA LYS A 340 -26.34 9.85 -8.86
C LYS A 340 -25.06 10.49 -9.41
N ILE A 341 -24.51 11.50 -8.72
CA ILE A 341 -23.29 12.20 -9.15
C ILE A 341 -22.04 11.34 -8.95
N LEU A 342 -22.04 10.41 -8.00
CA LEU A 342 -20.89 9.55 -7.73
C LEU A 342 -20.78 8.46 -8.79
N HIS A 343 -19.54 8.08 -9.13
CA HIS A 343 -19.31 7.03 -10.14
C HIS A 343 -19.87 5.68 -9.71
N GLY A 344 -19.84 5.37 -8.40
CA GLY A 344 -20.52 4.27 -7.76
C GLY A 344 -20.70 4.53 -6.29
N SER A 345 -21.79 4.05 -5.70
CA SER A 345 -22.09 4.22 -4.28
C SER A 345 -22.91 3.06 -3.75
N ALA A 346 -22.62 2.61 -2.55
CA ALA A 346 -23.36 1.56 -1.87
C ALA A 346 -23.38 1.78 -0.36
N LEU A 347 -24.53 1.52 0.22
CA LEU A 347 -24.71 1.36 1.65
C LEU A 347 -24.78 -0.12 1.97
N PHE A 348 -23.94 -0.57 2.89
CA PHE A 348 -24.02 -1.90 3.45
C PHE A 348 -24.23 -1.80 4.96
N GLN A 349 -25.31 -2.39 5.44
CA GLN A 349 -25.64 -2.42 6.86
C GLN A 349 -25.81 -3.86 7.33
N ARG A 350 -25.27 -4.16 8.48
CA ARG A 350 -25.38 -5.46 9.16
C ARG A 350 -25.64 -5.22 10.65
N GLY A 351 -26.93 -5.33 11.05
CA GLY A 351 -27.39 -4.85 12.35
C GLY A 351 -27.00 -3.37 12.55
N GLN A 352 -26.32 -3.09 13.66
CA GLN A 352 -25.79 -1.75 13.99
C GLN A 352 -24.36 -1.54 13.48
N THR A 353 -23.99 -2.12 12.36
CA THR A 353 -22.75 -1.80 11.65
C THR A 353 -23.09 -1.37 10.25
N GLN A 354 -22.85 -0.09 9.91
CA GLN A 354 -23.21 0.53 8.67
C GLN A 354 -22.01 1.20 8.03
N VAL A 355 -21.81 0.99 6.75
CA VAL A 355 -20.74 1.60 5.95
C VAL A 355 -21.27 2.16 4.66
N LEU A 356 -20.85 3.36 4.32
CA LEU A 356 -21.05 3.99 3.03
C LEU A 356 -19.78 3.84 2.21
N CYS A 357 -19.86 3.14 1.09
CA CYS A 357 -18.77 2.98 0.16
C CYS A 357 -19.02 3.77 -1.12
N THR A 358 -18.03 4.56 -1.52
CA THR A 358 -18.08 5.34 -2.77
C THR A 358 -16.91 5.00 -3.65
N VAL A 359 -17.12 5.00 -4.96
CA VAL A 359 -16.10 4.73 -5.98
C VAL A 359 -15.84 6.00 -6.77
N THR A 360 -14.56 6.32 -6.90
CA THR A 360 -14.08 7.40 -7.76
C THR A 360 -13.09 6.85 -8.77
N PHE A 361 -13.27 7.20 -10.03
CA PHE A 361 -12.33 6.90 -11.10
C PHE A 361 -11.50 8.14 -11.44
N ASP A 362 -10.26 7.92 -11.81
CA ASP A 362 -9.36 8.97 -12.29
C ASP A 362 -8.40 8.40 -13.35
N SER A 363 -7.60 9.26 -13.95
CA SER A 363 -6.58 8.86 -14.92
C SER A 363 -5.56 7.88 -14.31
N LEU A 364 -4.89 7.11 -15.14
CA LEU A 364 -3.79 6.23 -14.69
C LEU A 364 -2.59 7.02 -14.12
N GLU A 365 -2.49 8.31 -14.43
CA GLU A 365 -1.48 9.17 -13.82
C GLU A 365 -1.70 9.42 -12.32
N SER A 366 -2.96 9.36 -11.88
CA SER A 366 -3.36 9.47 -10.47
C SER A 366 -3.11 8.18 -9.68
N SER A 367 -2.53 7.15 -10.31
CA SER A 367 -2.10 5.94 -9.61
C SER A 367 -1.07 6.27 -8.54
N LEU A 368 -1.10 5.51 -7.44
CA LEU A 368 -0.08 5.63 -6.41
C LEU A 368 1.24 5.11 -6.96
N LYS A 369 2.12 6.03 -7.34
CA LYS A 369 3.45 5.72 -7.85
C LYS A 369 4.38 5.43 -6.68
N SER A 370 4.93 4.23 -6.66
CA SER A 370 5.90 3.85 -5.64
C SER A 370 7.22 4.58 -5.85
N ASP A 371 7.77 5.16 -4.80
CA ASP A 371 9.15 5.69 -4.83
C ASP A 371 10.12 4.55 -5.19
N ARG A 372 11.19 4.87 -5.89
CA ARG A 372 12.25 3.93 -6.28
C ARG A 372 12.80 3.13 -5.09
N ILE A 373 12.80 3.71 -3.91
CA ILE A 373 13.22 3.05 -2.66
C ILE A 373 12.20 2.01 -2.24
N ILE A 374 10.91 2.37 -2.20
CA ILE A 374 9.80 1.47 -1.87
C ILE A 374 9.73 0.32 -2.88
N THR A 375 9.93 0.61 -4.17
CA THR A 375 10.02 -0.41 -5.22
C THR A 375 11.20 -1.37 -5.00
N ALA A 376 12.36 -0.87 -4.61
CA ALA A 376 13.53 -1.70 -4.34
C ALA A 376 13.37 -2.58 -3.09
N ILE A 377 12.66 -2.08 -2.06
CA ILE A 377 12.43 -2.82 -0.81
C ILE A 377 11.27 -3.81 -0.93
N ASN A 378 10.16 -3.40 -1.54
CA ASN A 378 8.89 -4.14 -1.50
C ASN A 378 8.48 -4.73 -2.87
N GLY A 379 9.21 -4.47 -3.96
CA GLY A 379 8.89 -4.97 -5.30
C GLY A 379 7.65 -4.36 -5.96
N ILE A 380 6.91 -3.49 -5.27
CA ILE A 380 5.66 -2.88 -5.74
C ILE A 380 6.00 -1.73 -6.68
N LYS A 381 5.49 -1.76 -7.93
CA LYS A 381 5.74 -0.69 -8.91
C LYS A 381 4.71 0.42 -8.77
N ASP A 382 3.52 0.23 -9.33
CA ASP A 382 2.45 1.22 -9.30
C ASP A 382 1.15 0.57 -8.85
N LYS A 383 0.29 1.33 -8.15
CA LYS A 383 -0.96 0.85 -7.59
C LYS A 383 -2.11 1.68 -8.15
N ASN A 384 -2.90 1.07 -9.03
CA ASN A 384 -4.07 1.68 -9.68
C ASN A 384 -5.40 1.39 -8.96
N PHE A 385 -5.37 0.63 -7.88
CA PHE A 385 -6.51 0.40 -6.99
C PHE A 385 -6.13 0.71 -5.56
N MET A 386 -6.96 1.49 -4.86
CA MET A 386 -6.76 1.85 -3.47
C MET A 386 -8.10 1.91 -2.73
N LEU A 387 -8.08 1.53 -1.45
CA LEU A 387 -9.21 1.63 -0.56
C LEU A 387 -8.84 2.46 0.67
N HIS A 388 -9.51 3.59 0.87
CA HIS A 388 -9.42 4.42 2.04
C HIS A 388 -10.58 4.11 2.99
N TYR A 389 -10.25 3.75 4.20
CA TYR A 389 -11.19 3.44 5.27
C TYR A 389 -11.16 4.56 6.31
N GLU A 390 -12.32 5.08 6.63
CA GLU A 390 -12.51 6.14 7.60
C GLU A 390 -13.40 5.65 8.74
N PHE A 391 -13.00 5.94 9.97
CA PHE A 391 -13.73 5.58 11.18
C PHE A 391 -13.93 6.82 12.06
N PRO A 392 -14.91 7.66 11.72
CA PRO A 392 -15.19 8.85 12.50
C PRO A 392 -15.68 8.52 13.92
N PRO A 393 -15.42 9.39 14.91
CA PRO A 393 -15.83 9.16 16.29
C PRO A 393 -17.36 9.00 16.48
N TYR A 394 -18.16 9.64 15.63
CA TYR A 394 -19.62 9.49 15.69
C TYR A 394 -20.11 8.05 15.42
N ALA A 395 -19.31 7.22 14.72
CA ALA A 395 -19.67 5.82 14.46
C ALA A 395 -19.81 4.98 15.74
N THR A 396 -19.26 5.45 16.86
CA THR A 396 -19.38 4.83 18.19
C THR A 396 -20.00 5.79 19.22
N ASN A 397 -20.60 6.88 18.80
CA ASN A 397 -21.16 7.94 19.65
C ASN A 397 -20.10 8.58 20.56
N GLU A 398 -18.90 8.77 20.06
CA GLU A 398 -17.78 9.37 20.79
C GLU A 398 -17.44 10.77 20.26
N ILE A 399 -16.80 11.58 21.09
CA ILE A 399 -16.19 12.85 20.70
C ILE A 399 -14.69 12.63 20.59
N GLY A 400 -14.12 12.88 19.44
CA GLY A 400 -12.70 12.63 19.19
C GLY A 400 -12.10 13.55 18.13
N LYS A 401 -10.78 13.52 18.00
CA LYS A 401 -10.06 14.24 16.96
C LYS A 401 -10.16 13.48 15.63
N VAL A 402 -10.54 14.17 14.57
CA VAL A 402 -10.64 13.63 13.20
C VAL A 402 -9.33 13.79 12.42
N THR A 403 -8.31 14.38 13.02
CA THR A 403 -7.04 14.71 12.34
C THR A 403 -5.96 13.65 12.60
N GLY A 404 -5.34 13.21 11.53
CA GLY A 404 -4.19 12.30 11.53
C GLY A 404 -4.53 10.86 11.15
N VAL A 405 -3.54 10.16 10.64
CA VAL A 405 -3.68 8.77 10.21
C VAL A 405 -3.71 7.86 11.43
N ASN A 406 -4.80 7.13 11.62
CA ASN A 406 -4.96 6.18 12.71
C ASN A 406 -4.48 4.78 12.29
N ARG A 407 -3.67 4.11 13.14
CA ARG A 407 -3.21 2.73 12.90
C ARG A 407 -4.34 1.74 12.66
N ARG A 408 -5.51 1.95 13.29
CA ARG A 408 -6.71 1.12 13.12
C ARG A 408 -7.29 1.30 11.73
N GLU A 409 -7.40 2.53 11.25
CA GLU A 409 -7.95 2.85 9.92
C GLU A 409 -7.08 2.26 8.81
N LEU A 410 -5.76 2.43 8.89
CA LEU A 410 -4.83 1.81 7.95
C LEU A 410 -4.97 0.28 7.93
N GLY A 411 -5.03 -0.37 9.10
CA GLY A 411 -5.14 -1.82 9.19
C GLY A 411 -6.45 -2.38 8.65
N HIS A 412 -7.57 -1.71 8.91
CA HIS A 412 -8.89 -2.11 8.41
C HIS A 412 -9.03 -1.84 6.92
N GLY A 413 -8.53 -0.68 6.45
CA GLY A 413 -8.49 -0.34 5.03
C GLY A 413 -7.65 -1.33 4.23
N ALA A 414 -6.44 -1.63 4.70
CA ALA A 414 -5.56 -2.61 4.04
C ALA A 414 -6.20 -4.01 3.94
N LEU A 415 -6.93 -4.45 4.97
CA LEU A 415 -7.62 -5.74 4.93
C LEU A 415 -8.77 -5.74 3.91
N ALA A 416 -9.61 -4.69 3.88
CA ALA A 416 -10.68 -4.54 2.91
C ALA A 416 -10.14 -4.41 1.47
N GLU A 417 -9.03 -3.70 1.29
CA GLU A 417 -8.34 -3.59 0.01
C GLU A 417 -7.81 -4.95 -0.48
N LYS A 418 -7.10 -5.70 0.39
CA LYS A 418 -6.64 -7.06 0.08
C LYS A 418 -7.79 -8.00 -0.29
N ALA A 419 -8.98 -7.80 0.31
CA ALA A 419 -10.16 -8.58 0.02
C ALA A 419 -10.70 -8.32 -1.40
N LEU A 420 -10.66 -7.07 -1.87
CA LEU A 420 -11.22 -6.65 -3.15
C LEU A 420 -10.23 -6.70 -4.32
N TYR A 421 -8.95 -6.44 -4.07
CA TYR A 421 -7.93 -6.36 -5.11
C TYR A 421 -7.91 -7.53 -6.09
N PRO A 422 -8.01 -8.83 -5.65
CA PRO A 422 -7.93 -9.97 -6.55
C PRO A 422 -9.08 -10.11 -7.55
N VAL A 423 -10.20 -9.42 -7.36
CA VAL A 423 -11.35 -9.49 -8.26
C VAL A 423 -11.41 -8.34 -9.26
N ILE A 424 -10.50 -7.37 -9.17
CA ILE A 424 -10.43 -6.22 -10.08
C ILE A 424 -9.62 -6.59 -11.31
N PRO A 425 -10.07 -6.26 -12.52
CA PRO A 425 -9.31 -6.46 -13.74
C PRO A 425 -7.98 -5.70 -13.72
N LYS A 426 -6.88 -6.36 -14.10
CA LYS A 426 -5.54 -5.76 -14.12
C LYS A 426 -5.37 -4.68 -15.20
N ASP A 427 -6.14 -4.77 -16.27
CA ASP A 427 -6.15 -3.92 -17.45
C ASP A 427 -7.29 -2.87 -17.44
N PHE A 428 -7.86 -2.58 -16.27
CA PHE A 428 -8.90 -1.56 -16.15
C PHE A 428 -8.33 -0.17 -16.46
N PRO A 429 -9.00 0.63 -17.35
CA PRO A 429 -8.39 1.83 -17.93
C PRO A 429 -8.34 3.04 -16.99
N PHE A 430 -8.74 2.89 -15.73
CA PHE A 430 -8.75 3.95 -14.72
C PHE A 430 -8.04 3.54 -13.45
N THR A 431 -7.56 4.53 -12.73
CA THR A 431 -7.25 4.41 -11.31
C THR A 431 -8.55 4.40 -10.54
N ILE A 432 -8.70 3.43 -9.63
CA ILE A 432 -9.90 3.24 -8.81
C ILE A 432 -9.57 3.61 -7.37
N ARG A 433 -10.31 4.55 -6.80
CA ARG A 433 -10.33 4.82 -5.37
C ARG A 433 -11.68 4.45 -4.79
N VAL A 434 -11.68 3.53 -3.82
CA VAL A 434 -12.84 3.24 -2.98
C VAL A 434 -12.66 3.97 -1.66
N THR A 435 -13.64 4.78 -1.27
CA THR A 435 -13.70 5.37 0.07
C THR A 435 -14.78 4.64 0.85
N SER A 436 -14.45 4.10 2.02
CA SER A 436 -15.37 3.40 2.91
C SER A 436 -15.45 4.15 4.24
N GLU A 437 -16.52 4.87 4.43
CA GLU A 437 -16.82 5.60 5.65
C GLU A 437 -17.74 4.76 6.56
N VAL A 438 -17.35 4.58 7.80
CA VAL A 438 -18.12 3.87 8.80
C VAL A 438 -19.10 4.84 9.44
N LEU A 439 -20.41 4.60 9.26
CA LEU A 439 -21.47 5.44 9.81
C LEU A 439 -21.91 4.97 11.20
N GLU A 440 -21.95 3.64 11.40
CA GLU A 440 -22.25 3.01 12.69
C GLU A 440 -21.35 1.79 12.87
N SER A 441 -20.92 1.50 14.10
CA SER A 441 -20.07 0.35 14.38
C SER A 441 -20.45 -0.40 15.65
N ASN A 442 -20.85 -1.65 15.44
CA ASN A 442 -21.03 -2.65 16.49
C ASN A 442 -20.42 -4.00 16.07
N GLY A 443 -19.13 -3.99 15.71
CA GLY A 443 -18.35 -5.17 15.33
C GLY A 443 -18.13 -5.35 13.84
N SER A 444 -16.87 -5.65 13.49
CA SER A 444 -16.35 -6.00 12.16
C SER A 444 -16.69 -5.04 11.01
N SER A 445 -16.42 -3.75 11.20
CA SER A 445 -16.60 -2.73 10.16
C SER A 445 -15.71 -2.94 8.93
N SER A 446 -14.50 -3.52 9.07
CA SER A 446 -13.63 -3.84 7.93
C SER A 446 -14.23 -4.87 6.98
N MET A 447 -14.97 -5.86 7.51
CA MET A 447 -15.67 -6.85 6.69
C MET A 447 -16.93 -6.28 6.06
N ALA A 448 -17.61 -5.37 6.74
CA ALA A 448 -18.67 -4.56 6.15
C ALA A 448 -18.15 -3.70 4.98
N SER A 449 -16.95 -3.10 5.14
CA SER A 449 -16.29 -2.33 4.06
C SER A 449 -15.95 -3.20 2.85
N ALA A 450 -15.54 -4.45 3.04
CA ALA A 450 -15.32 -5.37 1.93
C ALA A 450 -16.62 -5.68 1.16
N CYS A 451 -17.73 -5.87 1.88
CA CYS A 451 -19.06 -6.07 1.28
C CYS A 451 -19.55 -4.80 0.55
N GLY A 452 -19.54 -3.65 1.23
CA GLY A 452 -19.97 -2.37 0.67
C GLY A 452 -19.10 -1.93 -0.52
N GLY A 453 -17.79 -2.10 -0.43
CA GLY A 453 -16.87 -1.82 -1.52
C GLY A 453 -17.10 -2.70 -2.75
N SER A 454 -17.45 -3.99 -2.54
CA SER A 454 -17.84 -4.90 -3.63
C SER A 454 -19.13 -4.43 -4.33
N LEU A 455 -20.13 -4.02 -3.56
CA LEU A 455 -21.37 -3.47 -4.10
C LEU A 455 -21.14 -2.16 -4.87
N ALA A 456 -20.35 -1.25 -4.30
CA ALA A 456 -20.05 0.04 -4.92
C ALA A 456 -19.24 -0.12 -6.22
N LEU A 457 -18.31 -1.07 -6.29
CA LEU A 457 -17.57 -1.40 -7.52
C LEU A 457 -18.51 -1.94 -8.61
N MET A 458 -19.47 -2.80 -8.25
CA MET A 458 -20.48 -3.30 -9.19
C MET A 458 -21.42 -2.18 -9.65
N ASP A 459 -21.82 -1.27 -8.75
CA ASP A 459 -22.63 -0.09 -9.08
C ASP A 459 -21.88 0.86 -10.02
N ALA A 460 -20.57 1.00 -9.84
CA ALA A 460 -19.71 1.80 -10.72
C ALA A 460 -19.48 1.19 -12.10
N GLY A 461 -19.92 -0.04 -12.35
CA GLY A 461 -19.68 -0.75 -13.61
C GLY A 461 -18.25 -1.26 -13.76
N VAL A 462 -17.51 -1.44 -12.67
CA VAL A 462 -16.20 -2.14 -12.70
C VAL A 462 -16.47 -3.62 -12.94
N PRO A 463 -15.91 -4.25 -14.01
CA PRO A 463 -16.19 -5.63 -14.33
C PRO A 463 -15.39 -6.58 -13.43
N ILE A 464 -15.69 -6.52 -12.11
CA ILE A 464 -15.07 -7.44 -11.15
C ILE A 464 -15.42 -8.89 -11.49
N SER A 465 -14.47 -9.78 -11.30
CA SER A 465 -14.61 -11.20 -11.65
C SER A 465 -15.69 -11.93 -10.84
N SER A 466 -15.97 -11.48 -9.63
CA SER A 466 -17.02 -11.99 -8.74
C SER A 466 -17.26 -11.02 -7.58
N ALA A 467 -18.47 -11.01 -7.03
CA ALA A 467 -18.76 -10.30 -5.78
C ALA A 467 -17.96 -10.87 -4.62
N VAL A 468 -17.55 -9.99 -3.70
CA VAL A 468 -16.79 -10.34 -2.49
C VAL A 468 -17.64 -10.02 -1.27
N ALA A 469 -17.67 -10.96 -0.33
CA ALA A 469 -18.24 -10.72 1.00
C ALA A 469 -17.22 -11.05 2.09
N GLY A 470 -17.38 -10.38 3.23
CA GLY A 470 -16.55 -10.58 4.41
C GLY A 470 -17.37 -10.82 5.67
N VAL A 471 -16.86 -11.68 6.55
CA VAL A 471 -17.46 -12.01 7.85
C VAL A 471 -16.38 -12.15 8.92
N ALA A 472 -16.75 -11.92 10.17
CA ALA A 472 -15.89 -12.17 11.32
C ALA A 472 -16.46 -13.33 12.17
N ILE A 473 -15.58 -14.24 12.58
CA ILE A 473 -15.88 -15.35 13.47
C ILE A 473 -15.16 -15.11 14.82
N GLY A 474 -15.90 -15.13 15.89
CA GLY A 474 -15.36 -15.07 17.25
C GLY A 474 -15.09 -16.44 17.85
N LEU A 475 -14.28 -16.45 18.88
CA LEU A 475 -14.00 -17.63 19.68
C LEU A 475 -14.17 -17.28 21.17
N VAL A 476 -14.91 -18.13 21.90
CA VAL A 476 -14.97 -18.09 23.35
C VAL A 476 -14.56 -19.47 23.85
N THR A 477 -13.54 -19.53 24.71
CA THR A 477 -12.98 -20.79 25.24
C THR A 477 -13.26 -20.95 26.74
N LYS A 478 -13.30 -22.18 27.18
CA LYS A 478 -13.20 -22.55 28.61
C LYS A 478 -11.85 -23.24 28.78
N ASN A 479 -10.98 -22.63 29.57
CA ASN A 479 -9.66 -23.18 29.83
C ASN A 479 -9.68 -24.01 31.12
N ASN A 480 -8.95 -25.12 31.10
CA ASN A 480 -8.66 -25.87 32.35
C ASN A 480 -7.56 -25.11 33.12
N SER A 481 -7.89 -24.69 34.35
CA SER A 481 -6.98 -23.91 35.19
C SER A 481 -5.65 -24.61 35.47
N ASP A 482 -5.64 -25.93 35.52
CA ASP A 482 -4.48 -26.74 35.95
C ASP A 482 -3.53 -27.07 34.77
N LYS A 483 -4.05 -27.16 33.56
CA LYS A 483 -3.27 -27.59 32.37
C LYS A 483 -3.05 -26.49 31.32
N GLY A 484 -3.77 -25.37 31.42
CA GLY A 484 -3.75 -24.34 30.42
C GLY A 484 -4.27 -24.78 29.03
N GLU A 485 -4.91 -25.96 28.96
CA GLU A 485 -5.51 -26.50 27.74
C GLU A 485 -6.96 -26.04 27.61
N ILE A 486 -7.42 -25.88 26.36
CA ILE A 486 -8.80 -25.53 26.05
C ILE A 486 -9.67 -26.76 26.30
N GLU A 487 -10.54 -26.69 27.30
CA GLU A 487 -11.48 -27.76 27.69
C GLU A 487 -12.70 -27.74 26.75
N ASP A 488 -13.28 -26.59 26.54
CA ASP A 488 -14.46 -26.39 25.69
C ASP A 488 -14.38 -25.03 24.96
N TYR A 489 -15.10 -24.89 23.87
CA TYR A 489 -15.11 -23.64 23.07
C TYR A 489 -16.38 -23.48 22.26
N ARG A 490 -16.68 -22.23 21.92
CA ARG A 490 -17.76 -21.85 20.97
C ARG A 490 -17.22 -20.91 19.92
N LEU A 491 -17.65 -21.14 18.67
CA LEU A 491 -17.42 -20.25 17.55
C LEU A 491 -18.67 -19.41 17.31
N LEU A 492 -18.50 -18.11 17.12
CA LEU A 492 -19.58 -17.14 16.95
C LEU A 492 -19.50 -16.53 15.55
N THR A 493 -20.56 -16.69 14.75
CA THR A 493 -20.64 -16.06 13.44
C THR A 493 -21.07 -14.60 13.58
N ASP A 494 -20.45 -13.70 12.82
CA ASP A 494 -20.81 -12.29 12.73
C ASP A 494 -20.83 -11.61 14.10
N ILE A 495 -19.63 -11.44 14.66
CA ILE A 495 -19.45 -10.96 16.03
C ILE A 495 -19.82 -9.50 16.23
N LEU A 496 -20.37 -9.23 17.42
CA LEU A 496 -20.59 -7.89 17.95
C LEU A 496 -19.30 -7.30 18.54
N GLY A 497 -19.29 -5.99 18.78
CA GLY A 497 -18.15 -5.32 19.43
C GLY A 497 -17.84 -5.87 20.82
N ILE A 498 -18.87 -6.16 21.62
CA ILE A 498 -18.72 -6.76 22.95
C ILE A 498 -18.16 -8.20 22.89
N GLU A 499 -18.50 -8.95 21.86
CA GLU A 499 -18.00 -10.32 21.63
C GLU A 499 -16.55 -10.32 21.15
N ASP A 500 -16.15 -9.33 20.37
CA ASP A 500 -14.74 -9.08 20.07
C ASP A 500 -13.97 -8.72 21.34
N TYR A 501 -14.49 -7.80 22.16
CA TYR A 501 -13.80 -7.36 23.37
C TYR A 501 -13.61 -8.50 24.39
N ASN A 502 -14.66 -9.28 24.69
CA ASN A 502 -14.66 -10.34 25.70
C ASN A 502 -14.23 -11.72 25.16
N GLY A 503 -14.17 -11.88 23.86
CA GLY A 503 -13.75 -13.12 23.21
C GLY A 503 -12.24 -13.31 23.12
N ASP A 504 -11.84 -14.49 22.66
CA ASP A 504 -10.46 -14.95 22.61
C ASP A 504 -9.86 -14.89 21.21
N MET A 505 -10.68 -14.71 20.17
CA MET A 505 -10.25 -14.57 18.77
C MET A 505 -11.24 -13.70 18.00
N ASP A 506 -10.71 -12.85 17.11
CA ASP A 506 -11.42 -12.18 16.02
C ASP A 506 -10.84 -12.67 14.70
N PHE A 507 -11.57 -13.58 14.04
CA PHE A 507 -11.15 -14.22 12.81
C PHE A 507 -11.94 -13.67 11.64
N LYS A 508 -11.30 -12.82 10.84
CA LYS A 508 -11.88 -12.16 9.67
C LYS A 508 -11.52 -12.89 8.40
N ILE A 509 -12.51 -13.22 7.60
CA ILE A 509 -12.31 -13.84 6.29
C ILE A 509 -13.16 -13.12 5.24
N ALA A 510 -12.57 -12.88 4.09
CA ALA A 510 -13.26 -12.35 2.92
C ALA A 510 -12.97 -13.20 1.69
N GLY A 511 -13.89 -13.17 0.73
CA GLY A 511 -13.73 -13.87 -0.53
C GLY A 511 -15.00 -13.93 -1.36
N THR A 512 -14.90 -14.64 -2.47
CA THR A 512 -15.99 -14.87 -3.43
C THR A 512 -16.72 -16.18 -3.14
N ASN A 513 -17.71 -16.51 -3.95
CA ASN A 513 -18.34 -17.85 -3.90
C ASN A 513 -17.32 -18.99 -4.14
N LYS A 514 -16.27 -18.74 -4.91
CA LYS A 514 -15.30 -19.76 -5.33
C LYS A 514 -14.16 -19.93 -4.32
N GLY A 515 -13.71 -18.86 -3.72
CA GLY A 515 -12.48 -18.89 -2.93
C GLY A 515 -12.34 -17.81 -1.88
N ILE A 516 -11.17 -17.76 -1.29
CA ILE A 516 -10.76 -16.80 -0.25
C ILE A 516 -9.82 -15.78 -0.90
N THR A 517 -10.01 -14.50 -0.57
CA THR A 517 -9.18 -13.39 -1.04
C THR A 517 -8.35 -12.77 0.09
N ALA A 518 -8.89 -12.73 1.31
CA ALA A 518 -8.16 -12.19 2.46
C ALA A 518 -8.57 -12.91 3.76
N LEU A 519 -7.62 -13.00 4.68
CA LEU A 519 -7.80 -13.52 6.03
C LEU A 519 -6.97 -12.74 7.03
N GLN A 520 -7.54 -12.48 8.21
CA GLN A 520 -6.82 -11.97 9.37
C GLN A 520 -7.36 -12.64 10.63
N ALA A 521 -6.51 -13.34 11.37
CA ALA A 521 -6.81 -13.93 12.66
C ALA A 521 -6.10 -13.15 13.78
N ASP A 522 -6.86 -12.58 14.69
CA ASP A 522 -6.38 -11.88 15.86
C ASP A 522 -6.69 -12.75 17.09
N ILE A 523 -5.68 -13.41 17.62
CA ILE A 523 -5.81 -14.37 18.69
C ILE A 523 -5.30 -13.73 19.99
N LYS A 524 -6.13 -13.73 21.03
CA LYS A 524 -5.82 -13.12 22.34
C LYS A 524 -5.29 -14.14 23.36
N LEU A 525 -5.19 -15.41 22.97
CA LEU A 525 -4.65 -16.51 23.77
C LEU A 525 -3.20 -16.82 23.34
N PRO A 526 -2.41 -17.48 24.19
CA PRO A 526 -1.06 -17.94 23.85
C PRO A 526 -0.98 -18.96 22.69
N GLY A 527 -2.12 -19.45 22.21
CA GLY A 527 -2.25 -20.34 21.08
C GLY A 527 -3.61 -21.02 21.04
N ILE A 528 -4.00 -21.48 19.87
CA ILE A 528 -5.22 -22.28 19.67
C ILE A 528 -4.92 -23.51 18.81
N PRO A 529 -5.60 -24.64 19.02
CA PRO A 529 -5.49 -25.81 18.14
C PRO A 529 -5.87 -25.47 16.70
N ILE A 530 -5.10 -25.99 15.73
CA ILE A 530 -5.36 -25.78 14.30
C ILE A 530 -6.76 -26.27 13.89
N LYS A 531 -7.32 -27.23 14.62
CA LYS A 531 -8.69 -27.73 14.40
C LYS A 531 -9.70 -26.58 14.51
N ILE A 532 -9.59 -25.73 15.53
CA ILE A 532 -10.48 -24.57 15.75
C ILE A 532 -10.37 -23.60 14.57
N VAL A 533 -9.17 -23.36 14.06
CA VAL A 533 -8.96 -22.51 12.87
C VAL A 533 -9.67 -23.08 11.64
N MET A 534 -9.59 -24.40 11.43
CA MET A 534 -10.26 -25.06 10.30
C MET A 534 -11.79 -24.98 10.41
N GLU A 535 -12.32 -25.15 11.60
CA GLU A 535 -13.76 -25.02 11.86
C GLU A 535 -14.23 -23.57 11.68
N ALA A 536 -13.44 -22.59 12.12
CA ALA A 536 -13.73 -21.17 11.90
C ALA A 536 -13.76 -20.82 10.40
N ILE A 537 -12.84 -21.35 9.59
CA ILE A 537 -12.85 -21.18 8.13
C ILE A 537 -14.12 -21.79 7.52
N GLN A 538 -14.52 -22.98 7.97
CA GLN A 538 -15.72 -23.66 7.47
C GLN A 538 -16.98 -22.85 7.80
N GLN A 539 -17.12 -22.41 9.06
CA GLN A 539 -18.26 -21.61 9.52
C GLN A 539 -18.33 -20.26 8.78
N ALA A 540 -17.18 -19.59 8.61
CA ALA A 540 -17.08 -18.36 7.83
C ALA A 540 -17.47 -18.55 6.36
N SER A 541 -17.13 -19.70 5.75
CA SER A 541 -17.47 -19.99 4.37
C SER A 541 -18.99 -20.16 4.15
N VAL A 542 -19.70 -20.73 5.13
CA VAL A 542 -21.16 -20.81 5.10
C VAL A 542 -21.78 -19.43 5.19
N ALA A 543 -21.39 -18.65 6.21
CA ALA A 543 -21.90 -17.30 6.41
C ALA A 543 -21.59 -16.37 5.23
N LYS A 544 -20.40 -16.45 4.65
CA LYS A 544 -20.02 -15.68 3.45
C LYS A 544 -20.94 -15.97 2.27
N LYS A 545 -21.31 -17.22 2.03
CA LYS A 545 -22.24 -17.59 0.95
C LYS A 545 -23.62 -16.99 1.18
N GLU A 546 -24.10 -16.99 2.41
CA GLU A 546 -25.38 -16.39 2.77
C GLU A 546 -25.36 -14.85 2.56
N ILE A 547 -24.28 -14.18 3.00
CA ILE A 547 -24.10 -12.75 2.75
C ILE A 547 -24.11 -12.44 1.25
N LEU A 548 -23.39 -13.21 0.43
CA LEU A 548 -23.36 -13.06 -1.02
C LEU A 548 -24.75 -13.25 -1.65
N GLN A 549 -25.55 -14.18 -1.15
CA GLN A 549 -26.92 -14.37 -1.63
C GLN A 549 -27.80 -13.14 -1.35
N ILE A 550 -27.62 -12.51 -0.19
CA ILE A 550 -28.34 -11.28 0.15
C ILE A 550 -27.87 -10.11 -0.72
N MET A 551 -26.56 -9.92 -0.86
CA MET A 551 -25.99 -8.88 -1.72
C MET A 551 -26.44 -9.01 -3.18
N ASN A 552 -26.52 -10.24 -3.69
CA ASN A 552 -26.94 -10.54 -5.06
C ASN A 552 -28.42 -10.20 -5.34
N LYS A 553 -29.26 -10.07 -4.31
CA LYS A 553 -30.65 -9.57 -4.48
C LYS A 553 -30.66 -8.08 -4.84
N THR A 554 -29.70 -7.30 -4.35
CA THR A 554 -29.58 -5.88 -4.63
C THR A 554 -28.87 -5.63 -5.96
N ILE A 555 -27.72 -6.26 -6.18
CA ILE A 555 -26.99 -6.22 -7.46
C ILE A 555 -26.26 -7.54 -7.67
N SER A 556 -26.63 -8.26 -8.73
CA SER A 556 -26.09 -9.61 -9.01
C SER A 556 -24.90 -9.61 -9.95
N LYS A 557 -24.76 -8.57 -10.77
CA LYS A 557 -23.68 -8.39 -11.75
C LYS A 557 -23.27 -6.92 -11.80
N PRO A 558 -22.01 -6.61 -12.13
CA PRO A 558 -21.60 -5.24 -12.43
C PRO A 558 -22.53 -4.62 -13.49
N ARG A 559 -22.82 -3.33 -13.38
CA ARG A 559 -23.56 -2.60 -14.41
C ARG A 559 -22.85 -2.74 -15.76
N ALA A 560 -23.60 -2.93 -16.83
CA ALA A 560 -23.07 -3.12 -18.17
C ALA A 560 -22.41 -1.85 -18.73
N SER A 561 -22.88 -0.68 -18.29
CA SER A 561 -22.32 0.63 -18.64
C SER A 561 -22.04 1.41 -17.36
N ARG A 562 -21.03 2.26 -17.42
CA ARG A 562 -20.77 3.28 -16.39
C ARG A 562 -21.89 4.32 -16.42
N LYS A 563 -22.05 5.08 -15.33
CA LYS A 563 -23.01 6.18 -15.27
C LYS A 563 -22.65 7.26 -16.31
N GLU A 564 -23.65 8.02 -16.78
CA GLU A 564 -23.47 9.06 -17.82
C GLU A 564 -22.47 10.15 -17.42
N ASN A 565 -22.34 10.42 -16.13
CA ASN A 565 -21.37 11.36 -15.57
C ASN A 565 -19.98 10.73 -15.30
N GLY A 566 -19.78 9.47 -15.65
CA GLY A 566 -18.51 8.77 -15.44
C GLY A 566 -17.42 9.24 -16.39
N PRO A 567 -16.14 9.09 -16.02
CA PRO A 567 -15.02 9.49 -16.85
C PRO A 567 -14.90 8.63 -18.11
N VAL A 568 -14.34 9.24 -19.14
CA VAL A 568 -14.11 8.61 -20.44
C VAL A 568 -12.62 8.64 -20.76
N VAL A 569 -12.10 7.56 -21.32
CA VAL A 569 -10.75 7.51 -21.87
C VAL A 569 -10.84 7.19 -23.36
N GLU A 570 -10.16 7.97 -24.16
CA GLU A 570 -10.04 7.76 -25.59
C GLU A 570 -8.58 7.79 -26.02
N THR A 571 -8.29 6.98 -27.00
CA THR A 571 -6.97 6.97 -27.62
C THR A 571 -7.05 7.76 -28.92
N ILE A 572 -6.23 8.80 -29.03
CA ILE A 572 -6.17 9.68 -30.20
C ILE A 572 -4.82 9.48 -30.90
N GLN A 573 -4.86 9.26 -32.22
CA GLN A 573 -3.67 9.20 -33.04
C GLN A 573 -3.34 10.58 -33.60
N VAL A 574 -2.15 11.07 -33.34
CA VAL A 574 -1.64 12.32 -33.83
C VAL A 574 -0.40 12.04 -34.69
N PRO A 575 -0.46 12.25 -36.01
CA PRO A 575 0.67 12.03 -36.88
C PRO A 575 1.92 12.80 -36.44
N LEU A 576 3.11 12.21 -36.60
CA LEU A 576 4.38 12.82 -36.20
C LEU A 576 4.56 14.24 -36.73
N SER A 577 4.09 14.53 -37.96
CA SER A 577 4.13 15.87 -38.56
C SER A 577 3.34 16.93 -37.81
N LYS A 578 2.27 16.53 -37.12
CA LYS A 578 1.36 17.42 -36.36
C LYS A 578 1.64 17.44 -34.85
N ARG A 579 2.48 16.51 -34.36
CA ARG A 579 2.79 16.36 -32.96
C ARG A 579 3.35 17.64 -32.30
N ALA A 580 4.29 18.31 -32.99
CA ALA A 580 4.87 19.57 -32.50
C ALA A 580 3.80 20.66 -32.34
N LYS A 581 2.84 20.72 -33.28
CA LYS A 581 1.71 21.66 -33.25
C LYS A 581 0.72 21.28 -32.15
N PHE A 582 0.42 20.00 -31.99
CA PHE A 582 -0.48 19.47 -30.93
C PHE A 582 0.07 19.75 -29.52
N VAL A 583 1.32 19.43 -29.27
CA VAL A 583 1.96 19.66 -27.96
C VAL A 583 2.15 21.16 -27.69
N GLY A 584 2.51 21.91 -28.70
CA GLY A 584 2.84 23.34 -28.63
C GLY A 584 4.18 23.61 -27.92
N PRO A 585 4.67 24.87 -27.99
CA PRO A 585 5.94 25.24 -27.37
C PRO A 585 5.91 25.03 -25.86
N GLY A 586 6.83 24.17 -25.37
CA GLY A 586 6.89 23.84 -23.92
C GLY A 586 5.62 23.17 -23.36
N GLY A 587 4.82 22.50 -24.20
CA GLY A 587 3.57 21.87 -23.81
C GLY A 587 2.39 22.81 -23.60
N TYR A 588 2.45 24.01 -24.17
CA TYR A 588 1.44 25.06 -23.99
C TYR A 588 0.02 24.61 -24.39
N HIS A 589 -0.14 23.94 -25.55
CA HIS A 589 -1.46 23.54 -26.01
C HIS A 589 -2.06 22.43 -25.12
N LEU A 590 -1.24 21.48 -24.65
CA LEU A 590 -1.71 20.46 -23.71
C LEU A 590 -2.12 21.07 -22.37
N LYS A 591 -1.37 22.04 -21.84
CA LYS A 591 -1.73 22.75 -20.62
C LYS A 591 -3.00 23.59 -20.77
N LYS A 592 -3.16 24.23 -21.94
CA LYS A 592 -4.35 25.00 -22.27
C LYS A 592 -5.57 24.09 -22.35
N LEU A 593 -5.46 22.98 -23.07
CA LEU A 593 -6.51 21.96 -23.18
C LEU A 593 -6.94 21.46 -21.80
N GLN A 594 -5.97 21.13 -20.94
CA GLN A 594 -6.24 20.70 -19.56
C GLN A 594 -6.94 21.78 -18.73
N ALA A 595 -6.52 23.04 -18.87
CA ALA A 595 -7.09 24.16 -18.11
C ALA A 595 -8.54 24.49 -18.56
N GLU A 596 -8.85 24.37 -19.84
CA GLU A 596 -10.16 24.73 -20.41
C GLU A 596 -11.19 23.59 -20.26
N THR A 597 -10.77 22.33 -20.42
CA THR A 597 -11.69 21.18 -20.45
C THR A 597 -11.54 20.23 -19.24
N GLY A 598 -10.50 20.39 -18.43
CA GLY A 598 -10.20 19.50 -17.31
C GLY A 598 -9.67 18.12 -17.71
N VAL A 599 -9.36 17.88 -18.98
CA VAL A 599 -8.85 16.60 -19.47
C VAL A 599 -7.37 16.42 -19.15
N THR A 600 -6.95 15.16 -18.96
CA THR A 600 -5.54 14.80 -18.81
C THR A 600 -5.09 14.06 -20.06
N VAL A 601 -3.98 14.50 -20.68
CA VAL A 601 -3.43 13.90 -21.88
C VAL A 601 -2.10 13.24 -21.55
N SER A 602 -2.01 11.94 -21.77
CA SER A 602 -0.81 11.13 -21.57
C SER A 602 -0.32 10.56 -22.89
N GLN A 603 0.98 10.58 -23.10
CA GLN A 603 1.58 9.98 -24.28
C GLN A 603 1.77 8.47 -24.03
N VAL A 604 1.20 7.64 -24.92
CA VAL A 604 1.34 6.18 -24.88
C VAL A 604 2.53 5.73 -25.73
N ASP A 605 2.61 6.23 -26.97
CA ASP A 605 3.71 6.00 -27.90
C ASP A 605 4.02 7.27 -28.73
N GLU A 606 4.80 7.14 -29.80
CA GLU A 606 5.22 8.29 -30.63
C GLU A 606 4.08 9.03 -31.30
N GLU A 607 3.02 8.34 -31.70
CA GLU A 607 1.86 8.88 -32.41
C GLU A 607 0.55 8.79 -31.61
N THR A 608 0.53 8.04 -30.51
CA THR A 608 -0.68 7.73 -29.77
C THR A 608 -0.70 8.46 -28.44
N PHE A 609 -1.79 9.17 -28.20
CA PHE A 609 -2.07 9.86 -26.94
C PHE A 609 -3.34 9.29 -26.30
N SER A 610 -3.29 9.01 -25.02
CA SER A 610 -4.46 8.68 -24.21
C SER A 610 -5.01 9.97 -23.59
N VAL A 611 -6.27 10.26 -23.86
CA VAL A 611 -7.00 11.41 -23.31
C VAL A 611 -8.00 10.91 -22.30
N PHE A 612 -7.82 11.29 -21.07
CA PHE A 612 -8.76 11.07 -19.98
C PHE A 612 -9.61 12.32 -19.79
N ALA A 613 -10.92 12.18 -19.82
CA ALA A 613 -11.89 13.24 -19.52
C ALA A 613 -12.74 12.89 -18.32
N PRO A 614 -12.98 13.83 -17.39
CA PRO A 614 -13.81 13.58 -16.21
C PRO A 614 -15.30 13.34 -16.55
N THR A 615 -15.75 13.83 -17.68
CA THR A 615 -17.11 13.64 -18.20
C THR A 615 -17.10 13.46 -19.71
N PRO A 616 -18.16 12.85 -20.31
CA PRO A 616 -18.31 12.79 -21.77
C PRO A 616 -18.35 14.15 -22.44
N SER A 617 -18.94 15.18 -21.80
CA SER A 617 -18.94 16.55 -22.32
C SER A 617 -17.54 17.11 -22.46
N ALA A 618 -16.72 16.97 -21.43
CA ALA A 618 -15.31 17.38 -21.47
C ALA A 618 -14.51 16.67 -22.59
N MET A 619 -14.85 15.39 -22.88
CA MET A 619 -14.24 14.66 -23.99
C MET A 619 -14.64 15.25 -25.33
N HIS A 620 -15.91 15.66 -25.53
CA HIS A 620 -16.34 16.33 -26.76
C HIS A 620 -15.62 17.65 -26.97
N GLU A 621 -15.57 18.50 -25.95
CA GLU A 621 -14.84 19.77 -25.97
C GLU A 621 -13.34 19.56 -26.31
N ALA A 622 -12.75 18.54 -25.69
CA ALA A 622 -11.35 18.19 -25.96
C ALA A 622 -11.13 17.73 -27.41
N ARG A 623 -12.04 16.93 -27.98
CA ARG A 623 -11.96 16.52 -29.39
C ARG A 623 -12.06 17.72 -30.34
N ASP A 624 -13.00 18.63 -30.07
CA ASP A 624 -13.15 19.84 -30.89
C ASP A 624 -11.89 20.68 -30.83
N PHE A 625 -11.34 20.91 -29.69
CA PHE A 625 -10.09 21.62 -29.48
C PHE A 625 -8.90 20.94 -30.23
N ILE A 626 -8.75 19.63 -30.10
CA ILE A 626 -7.70 18.84 -30.74
C ILE A 626 -7.88 18.89 -32.27
N THR A 627 -9.11 18.78 -32.75
CA THR A 627 -9.44 18.84 -34.16
C THR A 627 -9.10 20.20 -34.73
N GLU A 628 -9.38 21.27 -33.98
CA GLU A 628 -9.07 22.64 -34.40
C GLU A 628 -7.56 22.88 -34.49
N ILE A 629 -6.80 22.46 -33.49
CA ILE A 629 -5.32 22.59 -33.53
C ILE A 629 -4.72 21.71 -34.62
N CYS A 630 -5.27 20.52 -34.85
CA CYS A 630 -4.77 19.58 -35.85
C CYS A 630 -5.32 19.84 -37.25
N LYS A 631 -6.23 20.82 -37.44
CA LYS A 631 -6.63 21.24 -38.79
C LYS A 631 -5.37 21.64 -39.58
N ASP A 632 -5.31 21.15 -40.78
CA ASP A 632 -4.32 21.65 -41.72
C ASP A 632 -4.61 23.15 -41.88
N ASP A 633 -3.61 24.01 -41.62
CA ASP A 633 -3.65 25.36 -42.13
C ASP A 633 -3.91 25.15 -43.63
N GLN A 634 -4.93 25.79 -44.21
CA GLN A 634 -5.16 25.72 -45.64
C GLN A 634 -3.85 26.16 -46.30
N GLU A 635 -2.94 25.19 -46.53
CA GLU A 635 -1.79 25.39 -47.34
C GLU A 635 -2.37 25.64 -48.71
N GLN A 636 -2.39 26.90 -49.15
CA GLN A 636 -2.58 27.20 -50.56
C GLN A 636 -1.58 26.32 -51.25
N GLN A 637 -2.08 25.44 -52.15
CA GLN A 637 -1.25 24.49 -52.87
C GLN A 637 -0.24 25.29 -53.66
N LEU A 638 1.00 25.30 -53.16
CA LEU A 638 2.10 25.96 -53.87
C LEU A 638 2.49 25.08 -55.03
N GLU A 639 2.37 25.64 -56.24
CA GLU A 639 2.76 24.95 -57.49
C GLU A 639 4.27 24.91 -57.63
N PHE A 640 4.81 23.72 -57.87
CA PHE A 640 6.23 23.53 -58.14
C PHE A 640 6.68 24.36 -59.35
N GLY A 641 7.72 25.17 -59.17
CA GLY A 641 8.24 26.03 -60.20
C GLY A 641 7.55 27.39 -60.38
N ALA A 642 6.48 27.67 -59.67
CA ALA A 642 5.82 28.97 -59.65
C ALA A 642 6.63 30.04 -58.90
N VAL A 643 6.43 31.28 -59.24
CA VAL A 643 7.05 32.44 -58.62
C VAL A 643 6.05 33.10 -57.64
N TYR A 644 6.48 33.33 -56.45
CA TYR A 644 5.68 33.94 -55.39
C TYR A 644 6.34 35.20 -54.85
N THR A 645 5.53 36.16 -54.47
CA THR A 645 6.00 37.37 -53.79
C THR A 645 6.06 37.00 -52.26
N ALA A 646 7.23 37.15 -51.68
CA ALA A 646 7.48 36.81 -50.27
C ALA A 646 7.90 38.05 -49.47
N THR A 647 7.32 38.27 -48.31
CA THR A 647 7.65 39.38 -47.42
C THR A 647 8.75 38.96 -46.45
N ILE A 648 9.80 39.74 -46.29
CA ILE A 648 10.89 39.51 -45.34
C ILE A 648 10.39 39.84 -43.93
N THR A 649 10.42 38.87 -43.07
CA THR A 649 9.99 39.04 -41.64
C THR A 649 11.16 39.24 -40.68
N GLU A 650 12.34 38.68 -41.01
CA GLU A 650 13.53 38.73 -40.16
C GLU A 650 14.78 38.55 -41.03
N ILE A 651 15.86 39.24 -40.70
CA ILE A 651 17.16 39.08 -41.33
C ILE A 651 18.12 38.40 -40.34
N ARG A 652 18.72 37.29 -40.77
CA ARG A 652 19.68 36.48 -40.00
C ARG A 652 21.02 36.40 -40.73
N ASP A 653 22.08 36.06 -40.02
CA ASP A 653 23.42 35.84 -40.60
C ASP A 653 23.42 34.79 -41.73
N THR A 654 22.57 33.76 -41.59
CA THR A 654 22.49 32.63 -42.55
C THR A 654 21.55 32.88 -43.70
N GLY A 655 20.72 33.95 -43.69
CA GLY A 655 19.72 34.24 -44.74
C GLY A 655 18.61 35.15 -44.22
N VAL A 656 17.51 35.23 -44.99
CA VAL A 656 16.31 35.98 -44.61
C VAL A 656 15.15 35.04 -44.35
N MET A 657 14.38 35.32 -43.30
CA MET A 657 13.11 34.64 -43.06
C MET A 657 12.04 35.32 -43.89
N VAL A 658 11.33 34.56 -44.72
CA VAL A 658 10.32 35.09 -45.65
C VAL A 658 8.98 34.38 -45.45
N LYS A 659 7.88 35.13 -45.61
CA LYS A 659 6.51 34.60 -45.68
C LYS A 659 5.97 34.76 -47.09
N LEU A 660 5.43 33.68 -47.64
CA LEU A 660 4.78 33.73 -48.99
C LEU A 660 3.35 34.26 -48.86
N TYR A 661 2.67 34.00 -47.74
CA TYR A 661 1.33 34.50 -47.44
C TYR A 661 1.24 34.92 -45.98
N PRO A 662 0.35 35.84 -45.59
CA PRO A 662 0.23 36.36 -44.23
C PRO A 662 0.02 35.28 -43.17
N ASN A 663 -0.71 34.21 -43.49
CA ASN A 663 -1.06 33.10 -42.59
C ASN A 663 -0.05 31.94 -42.61
N MET A 664 1.07 32.08 -43.34
CA MET A 664 2.07 31.04 -43.49
C MET A 664 3.22 31.22 -42.50
N THR A 665 3.81 30.12 -42.04
CA THR A 665 5.02 30.17 -41.22
C THR A 665 6.19 30.72 -42.03
N ALA A 666 7.01 31.56 -41.38
CA ALA A 666 8.19 32.13 -42.08
C ALA A 666 9.20 31.02 -42.39
N VAL A 667 9.74 31.05 -43.61
CA VAL A 667 10.69 30.09 -44.15
C VAL A 667 12.04 30.73 -44.35
N LEU A 668 13.13 30.04 -44.01
CA LEU A 668 14.48 30.54 -44.22
C LEU A 668 14.88 30.46 -45.70
N LEU A 669 15.13 31.60 -46.33
CA LEU A 669 15.79 31.69 -47.60
C LEU A 669 17.29 31.92 -47.37
N HIS A 670 18.09 30.87 -47.53
CA HIS A 670 19.51 30.86 -47.21
C HIS A 670 20.32 31.80 -48.12
N ASN A 671 21.42 32.37 -47.62
CA ASN A 671 22.29 33.30 -48.34
C ASN A 671 22.72 32.80 -49.71
N THR A 672 22.93 31.49 -49.88
CA THR A 672 23.28 30.87 -51.18
C THR A 672 22.18 30.91 -52.26
N GLN A 673 20.93 31.16 -51.81
CA GLN A 673 19.73 31.20 -52.66
C GLN A 673 19.20 32.65 -52.91
N LEU A 674 19.86 33.65 -52.29
CA LEU A 674 19.44 35.05 -52.38
C LEU A 674 19.94 35.76 -53.63
N ASP A 675 21.21 35.58 -54.04
CA ASP A 675 21.83 36.23 -55.16
C ASP A 675 22.83 35.30 -55.91
N GLN A 676 23.17 35.62 -57.10
CA GLN A 676 24.21 34.92 -57.88
C GLN A 676 25.61 35.11 -57.31
N ARG A 677 25.86 36.25 -56.69
CA ARG A 677 27.12 36.57 -56.01
C ARG A 677 27.16 35.91 -54.63
N LYS A 678 28.33 35.52 -54.24
CA LYS A 678 28.50 34.94 -52.87
C LYS A 678 28.45 36.06 -51.83
N ILE A 679 27.36 36.13 -51.09
CA ILE A 679 27.14 37.10 -50.01
C ILE A 679 27.39 36.47 -48.65
N LYS A 680 27.97 37.24 -47.73
CA LYS A 680 28.19 36.82 -46.34
C LYS A 680 26.99 37.16 -45.48
N HIS A 681 26.34 38.29 -45.73
CA HIS A 681 25.18 38.75 -44.95
C HIS A 681 24.13 39.41 -45.89
N PRO A 682 22.84 39.22 -45.67
CA PRO A 682 21.74 39.70 -46.53
C PRO A 682 21.69 41.23 -46.70
N THR A 683 22.11 41.99 -45.69
CA THR A 683 22.15 43.45 -45.74
C THR A 683 23.05 44.01 -46.84
N ALA A 684 24.03 43.23 -47.32
CA ALA A 684 24.87 43.63 -48.52
C ALA A 684 24.07 43.75 -49.81
N LEU A 685 22.83 43.28 -49.87
CA LEU A 685 21.89 43.41 -50.97
C LEU A 685 20.86 44.52 -50.77
N GLY A 686 20.96 45.29 -49.66
CA GLY A 686 19.99 46.34 -49.33
C GLY A 686 18.61 45.78 -48.96
N LEU A 687 18.53 44.54 -48.38
CA LEU A 687 17.29 43.93 -48.00
C LEU A 687 16.91 44.39 -46.58
N GLU A 688 15.65 44.77 -46.42
CA GLU A 688 15.09 45.25 -45.16
C GLU A 688 13.90 44.40 -44.72
N VAL A 689 13.62 44.42 -43.43
CA VAL A 689 12.44 43.73 -42.86
C VAL A 689 11.17 44.45 -43.35
N GLY A 690 10.18 43.69 -43.81
CA GLY A 690 8.95 44.19 -44.40
C GLY A 690 9.03 44.36 -45.93
N GLN A 691 10.21 44.21 -46.53
CA GLN A 691 10.38 44.28 -47.97
C GLN A 691 9.83 43.04 -48.69
N GLU A 692 9.18 43.24 -49.85
CA GLU A 692 8.70 42.12 -50.64
C GLU A 692 9.78 41.73 -51.68
N ILE A 693 10.02 40.45 -51.84
CA ILE A 693 10.94 39.86 -52.80
C ILE A 693 10.26 38.73 -53.56
N GLN A 694 10.62 38.58 -54.84
CA GLN A 694 10.14 37.42 -55.57
C GLN A 694 11.04 36.24 -55.41
N VAL A 695 10.40 35.06 -55.13
CA VAL A 695 11.08 33.78 -54.92
C VAL A 695 10.38 32.71 -55.73
N LYS A 696 11.16 31.74 -56.25
CA LYS A 696 10.64 30.57 -56.93
C LYS A 696 10.59 29.38 -55.98
N TYR A 697 9.48 28.67 -55.98
CA TYR A 697 9.25 27.50 -55.15
C TYR A 697 9.72 26.20 -55.83
N PHE A 698 10.48 25.37 -55.14
CA PHE A 698 11.06 24.11 -55.62
C PHE A 698 10.63 22.88 -54.81
N GLY A 699 9.42 22.91 -54.26
CA GLY A 699 8.92 21.80 -53.41
C GLY A 699 9.45 21.83 -52.00
N ARG A 700 9.21 20.73 -51.27
CA ARG A 700 9.74 20.51 -49.93
C ARG A 700 10.93 19.55 -49.96
N ASP A 701 11.88 19.72 -49.09
CA ASP A 701 12.99 18.79 -48.91
C ASP A 701 12.47 17.47 -48.35
N PRO A 702 12.74 16.31 -48.98
CA PRO A 702 12.24 15.02 -48.50
C PRO A 702 12.85 14.58 -47.19
N ALA A 703 13.99 15.13 -46.77
CA ALA A 703 14.68 14.74 -45.55
C ALA A 703 14.14 15.45 -44.28
N ASP A 704 13.80 16.77 -44.41
CA ASP A 704 13.41 17.59 -43.26
C ASP A 704 12.07 18.34 -43.44
N GLY A 705 11.39 18.16 -44.59
CA GLY A 705 10.09 18.76 -44.93
C GLY A 705 10.13 20.26 -45.17
N ARG A 706 11.31 20.91 -45.15
CA ARG A 706 11.43 22.36 -45.29
C ARG A 706 11.16 22.80 -46.73
N MET A 707 10.50 23.95 -46.92
CA MET A 707 10.28 24.53 -48.24
C MET A 707 11.58 24.99 -48.86
N ARG A 708 11.75 24.68 -50.14
CA ARG A 708 12.89 25.09 -50.95
C ARG A 708 12.48 26.30 -51.78
N LEU A 709 13.06 27.44 -51.46
CA LEU A 709 12.85 28.71 -52.12
C LEU A 709 14.16 29.19 -52.72
N SER A 710 14.10 29.84 -53.85
CA SER A 710 15.28 30.50 -54.51
C SER A 710 14.91 31.81 -55.21
N ARG A 711 15.59 32.89 -54.83
CA ARG A 711 15.59 34.17 -55.54
C ARG A 711 16.65 34.18 -56.61
N LYS A 712 17.76 33.52 -56.35
CA LYS A 712 18.91 33.41 -57.25
C LYS A 712 18.51 32.94 -58.69
N VAL A 713 17.57 32.01 -58.77
CA VAL A 713 17.08 31.41 -60.00
C VAL A 713 16.39 32.45 -60.91
N LEU A 714 15.74 33.45 -60.32
CA LEU A 714 15.05 34.51 -61.07
C LEU A 714 16.00 35.56 -61.71
N GLN A 715 17.25 35.54 -61.27
CA GLN A 715 18.30 36.44 -61.75
C GLN A 715 19.18 35.83 -62.86
N SER A 716 18.92 34.57 -63.25
CA SER A 716 19.69 33.83 -64.25
C SER A 716 18.85 33.57 -65.53
N PRO A 717 19.43 33.55 -66.70
CA PRO A 717 18.75 33.08 -67.91
C PRO A 717 18.34 31.64 -67.78
N ALA A 718 17.12 31.28 -68.19
CA ALA A 718 16.40 30.04 -67.88
C ALA A 718 17.13 28.73 -68.25
N THR A 719 18.16 28.72 -69.04
CA THR A 719 18.86 27.51 -69.50
C THR A 719 19.96 26.98 -68.63
N SER A 720 20.50 27.73 -67.65
CA SER A 720 21.66 27.29 -66.87
C SER A 720 21.28 26.66 -65.48
N VAL A 721 20.06 26.84 -65.07
CA VAL A 721 19.66 26.49 -63.69
C VAL A 721 19.01 25.11 -63.58
N VAL A 722 18.37 24.62 -64.64
CA VAL A 722 17.76 23.27 -64.66
C VAL A 722 18.84 22.18 -64.62
N LYS A 723 20.04 22.43 -65.13
CA LYS A 723 21.14 21.44 -65.04
C LYS A 723 21.68 21.22 -63.63
N THR A 724 21.81 22.25 -62.81
CA THR A 724 22.41 22.13 -61.49
C THR A 724 21.45 21.51 -60.41
N LEU A 725 20.16 21.51 -60.67
CA LEU A 725 19.16 20.88 -59.76
C LEU A 725 18.85 19.44 -60.18
N ASN A 726 18.88 19.12 -61.46
CA ASN A 726 18.75 17.78 -62.01
C ASN A 726 19.96 16.87 -61.65
N ASP A 727 21.19 17.44 -61.62
CA ASP A 727 22.39 16.66 -61.29
C ASP A 727 22.42 16.20 -59.81
N ARG A 728 21.71 16.87 -58.90
CA ARG A 728 21.59 16.42 -57.52
C ARG A 728 20.44 15.43 -57.31
N SER A 729 19.41 15.44 -58.14
CA SER A 729 18.32 14.46 -58.07
C SER A 729 18.63 13.15 -58.79
N SER A 730 19.56 13.14 -59.75
CA SER A 730 20.00 11.92 -60.44
C SER A 730 20.98 11.04 -59.62
N ILE A 731 21.60 11.60 -58.59
CA ILE A 731 22.48 10.80 -57.68
C ILE A 731 21.68 9.98 -56.64
N VAL A 732 20.40 10.32 -56.41
CA VAL A 732 19.55 9.60 -55.40
C VAL A 732 18.63 8.56 -56.06
N MET A 733 18.47 8.60 -57.41
CA MET A 733 17.62 7.63 -58.13
C MET A 733 18.41 6.46 -58.76
N GLY A 734 19.72 6.40 -58.54
CA GLY A 734 20.62 5.39 -59.14
C GLY A 734 20.82 4.11 -58.35
N GLU A 735 20.33 4.02 -57.11
CA GLU A 735 20.61 2.84 -56.26
C GLU A 735 19.40 2.00 -55.86
N SER A 736 18.22 2.17 -56.46
CA SER A 736 17.03 1.37 -56.06
C SER A 736 16.38 0.56 -57.19
N ILE A 737 17.07 0.31 -58.34
CA ILE A 737 16.56 -0.64 -59.33
C ILE A 737 17.71 -1.56 -59.77
N SER A 738 18.06 -2.49 -58.93
CA SER A 738 18.68 -3.76 -59.32
C SER A 738 18.71 -4.68 -58.11
N GLN A 739 17.59 -5.30 -57.82
CA GLN A 739 17.52 -6.65 -57.22
C GLN A 739 16.05 -7.04 -56.99
N SER A 740 15.41 -7.46 -58.03
CA SER A 740 14.28 -8.39 -57.97
C SER A 740 14.12 -9.11 -59.30
N SER A 741 14.88 -10.17 -59.47
CA SER A 741 14.46 -11.31 -60.32
C SER A 741 15.32 -12.54 -59.98
N SER A 742 14.61 -13.63 -59.81
CA SER A 742 15.06 -15.04 -59.64
C SER A 742 15.52 -15.40 -58.20
N ASN A 743 14.94 -16.33 -57.51
CA ASN A 743 14.44 -17.66 -57.93
C ASN A 743 13.47 -18.25 -56.89
N SER A 744 12.43 -18.82 -57.41
CA SER A 744 11.63 -19.91 -56.87
C SER A 744 12.46 -21.16 -56.61
N THR A 745 11.90 -22.02 -55.73
CA THR A 745 12.17 -23.48 -55.47
C THR A 745 13.15 -23.78 -54.31
N GLN A 746 12.62 -24.13 -53.28
CA GLN A 746 12.40 -25.41 -52.52
C GLN A 746 11.98 -25.12 -51.09
#